data_d7f04289dc21ccbf410b138b4e94e57c
#
_entry.id   d7f04289dc21ccbf410b138b4e94e57c
#
_cell.length_a   1.000
_cell.length_b   1.000
_cell.length_c   1.000
_cell.angle_alpha   90.00
_cell.angle_beta   90.00
_cell.angle_gamma   90.00
#
_symmetry.space_group_name_H-M   'P 1'
#
loop_
_entity.id
_entity.type
_entity.pdbx_description
1 polymer ?
#
loop_
_entity_poly.entity_id
_entity_poly.type
_entity_poly.pdbx_seq_one_letter_code
_entity_poly.pdbx_strand_id
1 'polypeptide(L)'
;MFKNIIKQLTGVPMALLVGFFFLSLTPAHAQMKGLRQGKLPNGLTYYIYNDGSDVGEAQYYLYQNVGAIMENKDEMGLAHVLEHLAFNATDHFPDGVMNFLRSHNLNDFEAFTGVDDTRYAIHNVPTKDAKLNEQMLWILRDWCHGIKINPQDVEKERSIILEEWRHRAGVNRRLTDAIAPVVYNNSGYATHNVIGSQDFLRSFQQKQVKQFYDKWYRPNLQFIAIIGDVDLDQTEKNIQAVFKTLPNKLAPAVDPQVRNIPDNVDPLYLRFIDPENKSASFGLYQRYNVKGNAPEEDRVRQFIFTKFFNTLAPKRFVMLKNADKENFIAAEVSLSPLVRDYYQMAWDMVPYEGKEQKALQQMLAVRASLRDHGFTAAEFNAEKEKMYSGMKDVLEAKGLGTPDNALMLFRQNYLFGIPVADFRTQISRNIETLVELEVEDINAWMKSLLTNKNLAFVTYSKSKDEMNITKEAFESALKAVQKDEQMAQTNDVQPITKLIDFNIVPGKIVAEKQLKTLQAKEWTLNNGAKVIYKYLPEAKGRFFFAGSSVGGKSIVPAKNLADYVAMRALLMQSGVYKYNRNQLAQWLQGKNLNLSLSLEDYSDGVGGNAAVANADDFFAYLYLVLSRQNFSKSVFDKYIQRSLYLYDNRPTTGMDAVQDSIRQLLYPATAENPLQNEAFYKSIQFDGLSKQFDEHFGNAAQFTYCLIGDIPEARAKELVTRYIGSLKGDAKVAKRMVRPLDFASDKPLIKRTFETESDDGMAEIEISYDNKVALSDKEQAALEVMRALLERRYFDVLREKEHLTYTVGVQSVYTAQPKENESLSIHLQTSRENVDKAISLVYQILDDVKAQRFSLDDFKAAMVPLAVDEECTDAPQDNSDPSLWLSLLNVYAETGNELSPTASAASTPVFSTLTPQDIAAVAKKITDNAKQREIVVKPVVHEGKRTNF
;
A
#
# COMPACT_ATOMS: atom_id res chain seq x y z
N MET A 1 -23.81 -23.76 -20.67
CA MET A 1 -22.93 -24.69 -20.00
C MET A 1 -23.03 -24.59 -18.48
N PHE A 2 -23.05 -23.38 -17.91
CA PHE A 2 -23.15 -23.16 -16.46
C PHE A 2 -24.44 -23.68 -15.77
N LYS A 3 -25.60 -23.60 -16.40
CA LYS A 3 -26.87 -24.10 -15.84
C LYS A 3 -26.91 -25.62 -15.56
N ASN A 4 -26.01 -26.40 -16.17
CA ASN A 4 -26.02 -27.87 -16.00
C ASN A 4 -25.08 -28.38 -14.91
N ILE A 5 -24.15 -27.54 -14.41
CA ILE A 5 -23.21 -27.93 -13.34
C ILE A 5 -23.86 -27.82 -11.96
N ILE A 6 -24.76 -26.85 -11.77
CA ILE A 6 -25.48 -26.66 -10.48
C ILE A 6 -26.52 -27.77 -10.24
N LYS A 7 -27.04 -28.41 -11.31
CA LYS A 7 -27.99 -29.52 -11.16
C LYS A 7 -27.39 -30.85 -10.70
N GLN A 8 -26.08 -31.00 -10.70
CA GLN A 8 -25.40 -32.21 -10.26
C GLN A 8 -25.02 -32.23 -8.75
N LEU A 9 -25.13 -31.08 -8.06
CA LEU A 9 -24.80 -30.97 -6.63
C LEU A 9 -26.01 -30.97 -5.68
N THR A 10 -27.25 -30.97 -6.21
CA THR A 10 -28.49 -31.05 -5.40
C THR A 10 -29.36 -32.23 -5.81
N GLY A 11 -28.89 -33.40 -5.54
CA GLY A 11 -29.66 -34.62 -5.73
C GLY A 11 -30.39 -35.04 -4.45
N VAL A 12 -31.57 -34.44 -4.17
CA VAL A 12 -32.62 -35.03 -3.32
C VAL A 12 -33.98 -34.57 -3.86
N PRO A 13 -34.93 -35.45 -4.15
CA PRO A 13 -36.22 -35.10 -4.73
C PRO A 13 -37.19 -34.51 -3.73
N MET A 14 -37.78 -33.38 -4.12
CA MET A 14 -38.84 -32.70 -3.37
C MET A 14 -40.20 -33.30 -3.74
N ALA A 15 -40.83 -34.00 -2.80
CA ALA A 15 -42.24 -34.34 -2.87
C ALA A 15 -42.94 -34.20 -1.51
N LEU A 16 -43.84 -33.20 -1.48
CA LEU A 16 -45.09 -33.09 -0.68
C LEU A 16 -45.08 -33.39 0.83
N LEU A 17 -45.25 -32.29 1.62
CA LEU A 17 -46.29 -32.29 2.67
C LEU A 17 -46.68 -30.81 2.98
N VAL A 18 -47.95 -30.48 2.64
CA VAL A 18 -48.63 -29.25 3.09
C VAL A 18 -49.12 -29.47 4.50
N GLY A 19 -48.69 -28.66 5.43
CA GLY A 19 -49.17 -28.62 6.80
C GLY A 19 -48.95 -27.27 7.44
N PHE A 20 -50.04 -26.51 7.65
CA PHE A 20 -50.10 -25.21 8.29
C PHE A 20 -49.43 -25.18 9.66
N PHE A 21 -48.38 -24.42 9.83
CA PHE A 21 -48.04 -23.75 11.08
C PHE A 21 -47.37 -22.39 10.72
N PHE A 22 -48.12 -21.31 10.95
CA PHE A 22 -47.53 -19.96 11.00
C PHE A 22 -46.65 -19.89 12.24
N LEU A 23 -45.39 -20.24 12.12
CA LEU A 23 -44.33 -19.77 12.97
C LEU A 23 -43.51 -18.79 12.12
N SER A 24 -43.43 -17.54 12.56
CA SER A 24 -42.57 -16.52 12.03
C SER A 24 -41.12 -17.01 12.04
N LEU A 25 -40.69 -17.71 10.98
CA LEU A 25 -39.30 -18.00 10.72
C LEU A 25 -38.65 -16.72 10.21
N THR A 26 -38.15 -15.89 11.12
CA THR A 26 -37.01 -15.06 10.77
C THR A 26 -35.91 -16.00 10.23
N PRO A 27 -35.33 -15.73 9.06
CA PRO A 27 -34.22 -16.56 8.58
C PRO A 27 -33.15 -16.52 9.66
N ALA A 28 -32.81 -17.68 10.25
CA ALA A 28 -31.70 -17.82 11.16
C ALA A 28 -30.44 -17.54 10.33
N HIS A 29 -29.94 -16.29 10.38
CA HIS A 29 -28.61 -15.98 9.88
C HIS A 29 -27.64 -16.85 10.67
N ALA A 30 -26.85 -17.69 9.99
CA ALA A 30 -25.81 -18.44 10.65
C ALA A 30 -24.88 -17.44 11.36
N GLN A 31 -24.94 -17.42 12.68
CA GLN A 31 -24.11 -16.55 13.49
C GLN A 31 -22.64 -16.94 13.23
N MET A 32 -21.79 -15.93 13.04
CA MET A 32 -20.35 -16.12 12.83
C MET A 32 -19.78 -16.99 13.96
N LYS A 33 -19.18 -18.12 13.59
CA LYS A 33 -18.59 -19.05 14.57
C LYS A 33 -17.45 -18.32 15.31
N GLY A 34 -17.39 -18.49 16.63
CA GLY A 34 -16.37 -17.81 17.46
C GLY A 34 -16.72 -16.35 17.80
N LEU A 35 -17.87 -15.83 17.38
CA LEU A 35 -18.33 -14.51 17.75
C LEU A 35 -19.26 -14.53 18.97
N ARG A 36 -18.97 -13.66 19.93
CA ARG A 36 -19.85 -13.27 21.01
C ARG A 36 -20.09 -11.78 20.92
N GLN A 37 -21.33 -11.32 20.90
CA GLN A 37 -21.69 -9.91 20.87
C GLN A 37 -22.82 -9.59 21.85
N GLY A 38 -22.84 -8.36 22.33
CA GLY A 38 -23.89 -7.91 23.24
C GLY A 38 -23.90 -6.40 23.43
N LYS A 39 -24.89 -5.96 24.22
CA LYS A 39 -25.03 -4.56 24.60
C LYS A 39 -25.25 -4.47 26.10
N LEU A 40 -24.43 -3.67 26.78
CA LEU A 40 -24.54 -3.45 28.22
C LEU A 40 -25.71 -2.50 28.56
N PRO A 41 -26.22 -2.52 29.80
CA PRO A 41 -27.34 -1.65 30.23
C PRO A 41 -27.02 -0.15 30.06
N ASN A 42 -25.75 0.27 30.14
CA ASN A 42 -25.32 1.65 29.92
C ASN A 42 -25.26 2.06 28.44
N GLY A 43 -25.53 1.13 27.53
CA GLY A 43 -25.60 1.39 26.09
C GLY A 43 -24.34 1.02 25.30
N LEU A 44 -23.24 0.60 25.95
CA LEU A 44 -22.02 0.14 25.27
C LEU A 44 -22.28 -1.17 24.53
N THR A 45 -21.87 -1.25 23.27
CA THR A 45 -21.87 -2.48 22.48
C THR A 45 -20.52 -3.17 22.59
N TYR A 46 -20.46 -4.50 22.59
CA TYR A 46 -19.21 -5.23 22.57
C TYR A 46 -19.24 -6.39 21.58
N TYR A 47 -18.05 -6.70 21.03
CA TYR A 47 -17.78 -7.86 20.19
C TYR A 47 -16.55 -8.58 20.74
N ILE A 48 -16.62 -9.92 20.80
CA ILE A 48 -15.50 -10.79 21.14
C ILE A 48 -15.43 -11.84 20.05
N TYR A 49 -14.28 -11.99 19.42
CA TYR A 49 -14.13 -12.88 18.29
C TYR A 49 -12.84 -13.69 18.40
N ASN A 50 -12.99 -15.03 18.30
CA ASN A 50 -11.90 -15.98 18.24
C ASN A 50 -12.24 -17.03 17.19
N ASP A 51 -11.54 -17.06 16.06
CA ASP A 51 -11.67 -18.07 15.02
C ASP A 51 -10.58 -19.15 15.09
N GLY A 52 -9.66 -19.03 16.05
CA GLY A 52 -8.53 -19.93 16.26
C GLY A 52 -7.35 -19.68 15.31
N SER A 53 -7.31 -18.56 14.59
CA SER A 53 -6.20 -18.21 13.67
C SER A 53 -5.04 -17.54 14.39
N ASP A 54 -5.33 -16.65 15.36
CA ASP A 54 -4.32 -15.89 16.09
C ASP A 54 -3.96 -16.63 17.39
N VAL A 55 -2.93 -17.46 17.34
CA VAL A 55 -2.54 -18.27 18.50
C VAL A 55 -1.65 -17.46 19.45
N GLY A 56 -2.15 -17.26 20.68
CA GLY A 56 -1.38 -16.63 21.77
C GLY A 56 -1.46 -15.11 21.82
N GLU A 57 -2.18 -14.43 20.91
CA GLU A 57 -2.30 -12.98 20.85
C GLU A 57 -3.74 -12.51 20.68
N ALA A 58 -4.01 -11.26 21.08
CA ALA A 58 -5.30 -10.60 20.88
C ALA A 58 -5.14 -9.12 20.59
N GLN A 59 -6.12 -8.57 19.85
CA GLN A 59 -6.26 -7.19 19.45
C GLN A 59 -7.39 -6.53 20.23
N TYR A 60 -7.19 -5.32 20.74
CA TYR A 60 -8.15 -4.58 21.55
C TYR A 60 -8.53 -3.27 20.86
N TYR A 61 -9.82 -3.06 20.59
CA TYR A 61 -10.32 -1.91 19.86
C TYR A 61 -11.39 -1.15 20.63
N LEU A 62 -11.33 0.18 20.59
CA LEU A 62 -12.46 1.07 20.87
C LEU A 62 -12.83 1.84 19.61
N TYR A 63 -14.09 1.79 19.23
CA TYR A 63 -14.69 2.62 18.20
C TYR A 63 -15.61 3.64 18.86
N GLN A 64 -15.33 4.92 18.59
CA GLN A 64 -16.12 6.06 19.03
C GLN A 64 -16.85 6.66 17.83
N ASN A 65 -18.18 6.58 17.77
CA ASN A 65 -19.01 7.16 16.71
C ASN A 65 -19.12 8.68 16.85
N VAL A 66 -18.01 9.34 17.06
CA VAL A 66 -17.82 10.79 17.18
C VAL A 66 -16.51 11.13 16.47
N GLY A 67 -16.55 12.07 15.55
CA GLY A 67 -15.42 12.63 14.85
C GLY A 67 -15.61 14.13 14.69
N ALA A 68 -14.82 14.77 13.83
CA ALA A 68 -14.84 16.23 13.64
C ALA A 68 -16.21 16.78 13.25
N ILE A 69 -17.06 16.01 12.56
CA ILE A 69 -18.42 16.43 12.13
C ILE A 69 -19.35 16.77 13.31
N MET A 70 -18.99 16.33 14.52
CA MET A 70 -19.77 16.60 15.74
C MET A 70 -19.38 17.90 16.44
N GLU A 71 -18.35 18.57 15.98
CA GLU A 71 -17.81 19.80 16.54
C GLU A 71 -18.66 21.01 16.15
N ASN A 72 -18.79 21.97 17.03
CA ASN A 72 -19.31 23.28 16.70
C ASN A 72 -18.16 24.20 16.22
N LYS A 73 -18.50 25.42 15.78
CA LYS A 73 -17.50 26.41 15.34
C LYS A 73 -16.43 26.72 16.39
N ASP A 74 -16.80 26.64 17.68
CA ASP A 74 -15.90 26.88 18.82
C ASP A 74 -15.29 25.58 19.37
N GLU A 75 -15.31 24.48 18.62
CA GLU A 75 -14.84 23.15 19.01
C GLU A 75 -13.94 22.50 17.94
N MET A 76 -13.58 23.22 16.85
CA MET A 76 -12.93 22.72 15.65
C MET A 76 -11.54 22.11 15.94
N GLY A 77 -11.44 20.77 15.90
CA GLY A 77 -10.24 20.01 16.21
C GLY A 77 -10.24 19.33 17.58
N LEU A 78 -11.29 19.52 18.41
CA LEU A 78 -11.34 18.94 19.76
C LEU A 78 -11.47 17.42 19.77
N ALA A 79 -12.06 16.81 18.74
CA ALA A 79 -12.08 15.35 18.61
C ALA A 79 -10.66 14.79 18.51
N HIS A 80 -9.80 15.44 17.74
CA HIS A 80 -8.40 15.06 17.56
C HIS A 80 -7.56 15.38 18.84
N VAL A 81 -7.81 16.50 19.51
CA VAL A 81 -7.18 16.79 20.80
C VAL A 81 -7.48 15.69 21.81
N LEU A 82 -8.71 15.17 21.87
CA LEU A 82 -9.07 14.09 22.78
C LEU A 82 -8.41 12.76 22.42
N GLU A 83 -8.18 12.50 21.13
CA GLU A 83 -7.41 11.34 20.68
C GLU A 83 -6.01 11.35 21.30
N HIS A 84 -5.30 12.48 21.21
CA HIS A 84 -3.98 12.64 21.82
C HIS A 84 -4.02 12.48 23.33
N LEU A 85 -4.98 13.12 24.00
CA LEU A 85 -5.12 13.05 25.45
C LEU A 85 -5.44 11.64 25.97
N ALA A 86 -5.97 10.74 25.15
CA ALA A 86 -6.28 9.37 25.53
C ALA A 86 -5.03 8.55 25.91
N PHE A 87 -3.86 8.92 25.42
CA PHE A 87 -2.58 8.27 25.73
C PHE A 87 -1.88 8.85 26.94
N ASN A 88 -2.35 9.97 27.47
CA ASN A 88 -1.86 10.58 28.70
C ASN A 88 -2.56 9.96 29.94
N ALA A 89 -2.63 10.71 31.04
CA ALA A 89 -3.22 10.23 32.29
C ALA A 89 -4.71 9.89 32.17
N THR A 90 -5.12 8.75 32.73
CA THR A 90 -6.51 8.31 32.82
C THR A 90 -6.88 7.94 34.26
N ASP A 91 -8.12 7.49 34.50
CA ASP A 91 -8.61 7.13 35.84
C ASP A 91 -7.76 6.01 36.48
N HIS A 92 -7.37 4.99 35.72
CA HIS A 92 -6.64 3.82 36.20
C HIS A 92 -5.14 3.85 35.84
N PHE A 93 -4.72 4.74 34.94
CA PHE A 93 -3.35 4.90 34.50
C PHE A 93 -2.88 6.34 34.70
N PRO A 94 -2.61 6.75 35.97
CA PRO A 94 -2.28 8.16 36.30
C PRO A 94 -0.96 8.63 35.68
N ASP A 95 -0.02 7.70 35.42
CA ASP A 95 1.28 7.99 34.79
C ASP A 95 1.24 7.97 33.27
N GLY A 96 0.04 7.78 32.67
CA GLY A 96 -0.21 7.76 31.24
C GLY A 96 -0.30 6.35 30.64
N VAL A 97 -1.27 6.19 29.74
CA VAL A 97 -1.50 4.93 29.02
C VAL A 97 -0.31 4.56 28.15
N MET A 98 0.29 5.54 27.45
CA MET A 98 1.47 5.30 26.60
C MET A 98 2.64 4.74 27.41
N ASN A 99 2.92 5.31 28.59
CA ASN A 99 3.98 4.82 29.47
C ASN A 99 3.71 3.39 29.96
N PHE A 100 2.44 3.11 30.28
CA PHE A 100 2.03 1.77 30.68
C PHE A 100 2.25 0.75 29.56
N LEU A 101 1.75 1.02 28.35
CA LEU A 101 1.89 0.12 27.20
C LEU A 101 3.36 -0.16 26.89
N ARG A 102 4.18 0.87 26.84
CA ARG A 102 5.63 0.75 26.59
C ARG A 102 6.37 -0.03 27.68
N SER A 103 5.99 0.17 28.96
CA SER A 103 6.61 -0.59 30.06
C SER A 103 6.30 -2.09 30.03
N HIS A 104 5.24 -2.49 29.29
CA HIS A 104 4.88 -3.87 29.04
C HIS A 104 5.23 -4.33 27.61
N ASN A 105 6.07 -3.54 26.90
CA ASN A 105 6.53 -3.79 25.53
C ASN A 105 5.43 -3.86 24.47
N LEU A 106 4.26 -3.31 24.74
CA LEU A 106 3.19 -3.13 23.78
C LEU A 106 3.43 -1.83 23.03
N ASN A 107 4.17 -1.91 21.91
CA ASN A 107 4.53 -0.73 21.11
C ASN A 107 3.66 -0.58 19.87
N ASP A 108 2.87 -1.62 19.54
CA ASP A 108 1.95 -1.63 18.41
C ASP A 108 0.56 -1.17 18.90
N PHE A 109 0.39 0.13 18.96
CA PHE A 109 -0.88 0.78 19.27
C PHE A 109 -1.07 2.00 18.39
N GLU A 110 -2.31 2.27 18.06
CA GLU A 110 -2.68 3.39 17.20
C GLU A 110 -3.98 4.06 17.66
N ALA A 111 -4.15 5.31 17.25
CA ALA A 111 -5.43 5.99 17.26
C ALA A 111 -5.61 6.78 15.96
N PHE A 112 -6.83 7.02 15.59
CA PHE A 112 -7.19 7.75 14.39
C PHE A 112 -8.50 8.51 14.59
N THR A 113 -8.46 9.81 14.37
CA THR A 113 -9.66 10.65 14.30
C THR A 113 -10.00 10.93 12.84
N GLY A 114 -11.19 10.52 12.44
CA GLY A 114 -11.79 10.87 11.16
C GLY A 114 -12.82 11.97 11.29
N VAL A 115 -13.44 12.30 10.14
CA VAL A 115 -14.58 13.25 10.17
C VAL A 115 -15.78 12.65 10.89
N ASP A 116 -16.06 11.36 10.72
CA ASP A 116 -17.24 10.67 11.24
C ASP A 116 -17.04 9.92 12.55
N ASP A 117 -15.81 9.50 12.85
CA ASP A 117 -15.50 8.61 13.99
C ASP A 117 -14.06 8.77 14.49
N THR A 118 -13.81 8.25 15.70
CA THR A 118 -12.47 8.10 16.29
C THR A 118 -12.26 6.63 16.67
N ARG A 119 -11.09 6.09 16.43
CA ARG A 119 -10.71 4.70 16.72
C ARG A 119 -9.45 4.66 17.55
N TYR A 120 -9.37 3.68 18.43
CA TYR A 120 -8.20 3.35 19.24
C TYR A 120 -7.95 1.86 19.12
N ALA A 121 -6.69 1.46 19.02
CA ALA A 121 -6.29 0.06 18.93
C ALA A 121 -5.03 -0.23 19.73
N ILE A 122 -4.95 -1.44 20.30
CA ILE A 122 -3.74 -2.04 20.87
C ILE A 122 -3.63 -3.41 20.23
N HIS A 123 -2.53 -3.65 19.54
CA HIS A 123 -2.28 -4.86 18.75
C HIS A 123 -1.35 -5.83 19.47
N ASN A 124 -1.39 -7.08 19.08
CA ASN A 124 -0.44 -8.15 19.44
C ASN A 124 -0.23 -8.31 20.96
N VAL A 125 -1.35 -8.23 21.71
CA VAL A 125 -1.31 -8.40 23.18
C VAL A 125 -1.21 -9.87 23.52
N PRO A 126 -0.17 -10.35 24.26
CA PRO A 126 -0.03 -11.74 24.65
C PRO A 126 -1.19 -12.21 25.55
N THR A 127 -1.87 -13.29 25.16
CA THR A 127 -3.07 -13.79 25.87
C THR A 127 -2.75 -14.64 27.10
N LYS A 128 -1.51 -15.11 27.24
CA LYS A 128 -1.06 -15.93 28.37
C LYS A 128 -1.05 -15.15 29.71
N ASP A 129 -0.91 -13.83 29.68
CA ASP A 129 -0.94 -12.96 30.85
C ASP A 129 -2.36 -12.44 31.10
N ALA A 130 -3.12 -13.16 31.92
CA ALA A 130 -4.50 -12.79 32.26
C ALA A 130 -4.61 -11.40 32.94
N LYS A 131 -3.58 -10.99 33.70
CA LYS A 131 -3.56 -9.67 34.35
C LYS A 131 -3.35 -8.56 33.33
N LEU A 132 -2.44 -8.74 32.37
CA LEU A 132 -2.22 -7.79 31.29
C LEU A 132 -3.50 -7.64 30.45
N ASN A 133 -4.15 -8.75 30.10
CA ASN A 133 -5.40 -8.72 29.34
C ASN A 133 -6.53 -8.00 30.10
N GLU A 134 -6.62 -8.15 31.44
CA GLU A 134 -7.55 -7.36 32.25
C GLU A 134 -7.19 -5.86 32.22
N GLN A 135 -5.91 -5.50 32.23
CA GLN A 135 -5.45 -4.10 32.14
C GLN A 135 -5.80 -3.49 30.78
N MET A 136 -5.76 -4.27 29.68
CA MET A 136 -6.23 -3.79 28.37
C MET A 136 -7.73 -3.40 28.43
N LEU A 137 -8.56 -4.17 29.10
CA LEU A 137 -9.97 -3.81 29.31
C LEU A 137 -10.12 -2.52 30.13
N TRP A 138 -9.26 -2.31 31.13
CA TRP A 138 -9.27 -1.05 31.88
C TRP A 138 -8.81 0.14 31.04
N ILE A 139 -7.85 -0.04 30.10
CA ILE A 139 -7.47 1.01 29.14
C ILE A 139 -8.67 1.35 28.23
N LEU A 140 -9.33 0.33 27.62
CA LEU A 140 -10.51 0.56 26.80
C LEU A 140 -11.63 1.26 27.59
N ARG A 141 -11.83 0.86 28.87
CA ARG A 141 -12.82 1.50 29.74
C ARG A 141 -12.49 2.97 29.97
N ASP A 142 -11.23 3.29 30.20
CA ASP A 142 -10.80 4.66 30.44
C ASP A 142 -10.85 5.51 29.18
N TRP A 143 -10.55 4.94 28.04
CA TRP A 143 -10.77 5.59 26.76
C TRP A 143 -12.27 5.85 26.49
N CYS A 144 -13.15 4.97 26.94
CA CYS A 144 -14.59 5.22 26.85
C CYS A 144 -15.04 6.43 27.69
N HIS A 145 -14.59 6.54 28.93
CA HIS A 145 -14.94 7.65 29.83
C HIS A 145 -14.09 7.67 31.09
N GLY A 146 -12.81 7.98 30.99
CA GLY A 146 -11.83 8.03 32.11
C GLY A 146 -10.62 8.88 31.79
N ILE A 147 -10.58 9.53 30.62
CA ILE A 147 -9.47 10.41 30.21
C ILE A 147 -9.40 11.63 31.16
N LYS A 148 -8.23 11.88 31.73
CA LYS A 148 -7.97 13.08 32.53
C LYS A 148 -7.63 14.24 31.61
N ILE A 149 -8.41 15.31 31.71
CA ILE A 149 -8.18 16.52 30.93
C ILE A 149 -7.44 17.51 31.83
N ASN A 150 -6.15 17.23 32.10
CA ASN A 150 -5.31 18.07 32.93
C ASN A 150 -4.81 19.30 32.17
N PRO A 151 -4.70 20.50 32.78
CA PRO A 151 -4.20 21.69 32.07
C PRO A 151 -2.81 21.47 31.44
N GLN A 152 -1.93 20.77 32.15
CA GLN A 152 -0.56 20.48 31.70
C GLN A 152 -0.54 19.58 30.44
N ASP A 153 -1.34 18.50 30.46
CA ASP A 153 -1.44 17.58 29.32
C ASP A 153 -2.06 18.29 28.10
N VAL A 154 -3.06 19.16 28.33
CA VAL A 154 -3.68 19.96 27.26
C VAL A 154 -2.67 20.90 26.59
N GLU A 155 -1.79 21.55 27.35
CA GLU A 155 -0.77 22.45 26.80
C GLU A 155 0.35 21.66 26.11
N LYS A 156 0.74 20.50 26.65
CA LYS A 156 1.67 19.58 26.01
C LYS A 156 1.15 19.15 24.65
N GLU A 157 -0.07 18.61 24.59
CA GLU A 157 -0.66 18.12 23.36
C GLU A 157 -0.97 19.24 22.37
N ARG A 158 -1.33 20.43 22.84
CA ARG A 158 -1.44 21.62 21.97
C ARG A 158 -0.17 21.84 21.15
N SER A 159 0.99 21.75 21.82
CA SER A 159 2.27 21.97 21.16
C SER A 159 2.57 20.89 20.13
N ILE A 160 2.29 19.61 20.44
CA ILE A 160 2.46 18.47 19.55
C ILE A 160 1.53 18.58 18.33
N ILE A 161 0.25 18.91 18.54
CA ILE A 161 -0.73 19.05 17.44
C ILE A 161 -0.40 20.26 16.55
N LEU A 162 0.14 21.34 17.10
CA LEU A 162 0.61 22.47 16.29
C LEU A 162 1.82 22.09 15.41
N GLU A 163 2.74 21.24 15.89
CA GLU A 163 3.81 20.70 15.05
C GLU A 163 3.25 19.74 13.99
N GLU A 164 2.32 18.87 14.36
CA GLU A 164 1.63 18.03 13.38
C GLU A 164 0.89 18.86 12.32
N TRP A 165 0.22 19.95 12.74
CA TRP A 165 -0.45 20.86 11.82
C TRP A 165 0.54 21.46 10.81
N ARG A 166 1.75 21.85 11.25
CA ARG A 166 2.82 22.36 10.41
C ARG A 166 3.34 21.27 9.46
N HIS A 167 3.57 20.08 9.99
CA HIS A 167 4.03 18.92 9.19
C HIS A 167 3.06 18.57 8.05
N ARG A 168 1.76 18.76 8.27
CA ARG A 168 0.72 18.53 7.26
C ARG A 168 0.47 19.76 6.37
N ALA A 169 1.05 20.91 6.66
CA ALA A 169 0.90 22.11 5.85
C ALA A 169 1.69 21.98 4.54
N GLY A 170 1.05 22.02 3.41
CA GLY A 170 1.67 21.89 2.09
C GLY A 170 0.61 21.99 1.02
N VAL A 171 1.02 21.93 -0.26
CA VAL A 171 0.10 22.05 -1.40
C VAL A 171 -1.07 21.07 -1.32
N ASN A 172 -0.84 19.83 -0.84
CA ASN A 172 -1.91 18.83 -0.72
C ASN A 172 -2.98 19.25 0.29
N ARG A 173 -2.60 19.86 1.41
CA ARG A 173 -3.54 20.38 2.38
C ARG A 173 -4.29 21.58 1.84
N ARG A 174 -3.59 22.57 1.27
CA ARG A 174 -4.22 23.73 0.64
C ARG A 174 -5.21 23.34 -0.43
N LEU A 175 -4.86 22.31 -1.21
CA LEU A 175 -5.74 21.71 -2.20
C LEU A 175 -6.97 21.08 -1.55
N THR A 176 -6.80 20.24 -0.52
CA THR A 176 -7.92 19.60 0.19
C THR A 176 -8.89 20.65 0.77
N ASP A 177 -8.35 21.68 1.40
CA ASP A 177 -9.16 22.78 1.97
C ASP A 177 -9.89 23.57 0.87
N ALA A 178 -9.23 23.81 -0.28
CA ALA A 178 -9.81 24.54 -1.41
C ALA A 178 -10.92 23.73 -2.14
N ILE A 179 -10.76 22.41 -2.29
CA ILE A 179 -11.76 21.59 -3.00
C ILE A 179 -12.95 21.17 -2.13
N ALA A 180 -12.79 21.15 -0.80
CA ALA A 180 -13.85 20.70 0.11
C ALA A 180 -15.19 21.42 -0.12
N PRO A 181 -15.27 22.77 -0.30
CA PRO A 181 -16.53 23.46 -0.58
C PRO A 181 -17.26 22.97 -1.84
N VAL A 182 -16.52 22.59 -2.89
CA VAL A 182 -17.15 22.11 -4.15
C VAL A 182 -17.42 20.60 -4.10
N VAL A 183 -16.54 19.81 -3.53
CA VAL A 183 -16.73 18.36 -3.42
C VAL A 183 -17.85 18.03 -2.45
N TYR A 184 -17.93 18.71 -1.31
CA TYR A 184 -18.96 18.50 -0.29
C TYR A 184 -20.13 19.50 -0.37
N ASN A 185 -20.22 20.29 -1.44
CA ASN A 185 -21.28 21.28 -1.68
C ASN A 185 -21.60 22.11 -0.44
N ASN A 186 -20.59 22.70 0.18
CA ASN A 186 -20.69 23.55 1.37
C ASN A 186 -21.43 22.91 2.57
N SER A 187 -21.49 21.58 2.65
CA SER A 187 -22.04 20.87 3.82
C SER A 187 -21.11 20.94 5.03
N GLY A 188 -21.54 20.32 6.14
CA GLY A 188 -20.69 20.13 7.33
C GLY A 188 -19.33 19.51 6.99
N TYR A 189 -19.29 18.54 6.09
CA TYR A 189 -18.02 17.92 5.64
C TYR A 189 -17.04 18.89 4.96
N ALA A 190 -17.53 20.00 4.42
CA ALA A 190 -16.67 21.02 3.80
C ALA A 190 -15.94 21.90 4.84
N THR A 191 -16.46 21.97 6.05
CA THR A 191 -15.99 22.92 7.08
C THR A 191 -15.31 22.27 8.27
N HIS A 192 -15.50 20.95 8.45
CA HIS A 192 -14.94 20.20 9.60
C HIS A 192 -13.63 19.51 9.22
N ASN A 193 -12.54 20.26 9.34
CA ASN A 193 -11.19 19.69 9.19
C ASN A 193 -10.77 19.02 10.52
N VAL A 194 -10.36 17.76 10.44
CA VAL A 194 -10.06 16.92 11.62
C VAL A 194 -9.02 17.54 12.55
N ILE A 195 -7.94 18.10 12.01
CA ILE A 195 -6.87 18.71 12.83
C ILE A 195 -7.27 20.11 13.32
N GLY A 196 -8.34 20.68 12.81
CA GLY A 196 -8.78 22.02 13.17
C GLY A 196 -7.98 23.17 12.51
N SER A 197 -8.35 24.41 12.83
CA SER A 197 -7.62 25.59 12.37
C SER A 197 -6.48 25.95 13.32
N GLN A 198 -5.40 26.53 12.77
CA GLN A 198 -4.26 26.98 13.59
C GLN A 198 -4.66 28.01 14.66
N ASP A 199 -5.56 28.94 14.32
CA ASP A 199 -6.01 29.98 15.25
C ASP A 199 -6.80 29.38 16.43
N PHE A 200 -7.65 28.39 16.16
CA PHE A 200 -8.37 27.68 17.19
C PHE A 200 -7.42 26.84 18.07
N LEU A 201 -6.52 26.10 17.45
CA LEU A 201 -5.53 25.28 18.15
C LEU A 201 -4.63 26.11 19.11
N ARG A 202 -4.33 27.37 18.77
CA ARG A 202 -3.58 28.27 19.66
C ARG A 202 -4.40 28.84 20.81
N SER A 203 -5.72 28.80 20.76
CA SER A 203 -6.59 29.56 21.67
C SER A 203 -7.57 28.73 22.48
N PHE A 204 -7.85 27.47 22.10
CA PHE A 204 -8.84 26.65 22.81
C PHE A 204 -8.46 26.46 24.29
N GLN A 205 -9.46 26.33 25.14
CA GLN A 205 -9.29 26.21 26.58
C GLN A 205 -9.61 24.77 27.04
N GLN A 206 -8.93 24.30 28.07
CA GLN A 206 -9.22 23.01 28.73
C GLN A 206 -10.73 22.80 28.99
N LYS A 207 -11.44 23.87 29.38
CA LYS A 207 -12.88 23.82 29.62
C LYS A 207 -13.68 23.39 28.37
N GLN A 208 -13.28 23.82 27.17
CA GLN A 208 -13.95 23.44 25.91
C GLN A 208 -13.72 21.96 25.62
N VAL A 209 -12.47 21.48 25.79
CA VAL A 209 -12.13 20.06 25.67
C VAL A 209 -12.98 19.21 26.61
N LYS A 210 -13.09 19.63 27.88
CA LYS A 210 -13.89 18.92 28.87
C LYS A 210 -15.39 18.92 28.54
N GLN A 211 -15.93 20.05 28.07
CA GLN A 211 -17.33 20.13 27.66
C GLN A 211 -17.65 19.23 26.48
N PHE A 212 -16.77 19.19 25.46
CA PHE A 212 -16.91 18.29 24.30
C PHE A 212 -16.84 16.82 24.75
N TYR A 213 -15.85 16.47 25.57
CA TYR A 213 -15.70 15.13 26.15
C TYR A 213 -16.92 14.69 26.95
N ASP A 214 -17.38 15.50 27.91
CA ASP A 214 -18.55 15.22 28.75
C ASP A 214 -19.86 15.13 27.93
N LYS A 215 -19.91 15.70 26.76
CA LYS A 215 -21.06 15.66 25.87
C LYS A 215 -21.06 14.39 25.03
N TRP A 216 -19.95 14.00 24.42
CA TRP A 216 -19.89 13.06 23.34
C TRP A 216 -19.28 11.68 23.69
N TYR A 217 -18.34 11.61 24.66
CA TYR A 217 -17.76 10.35 25.06
C TYR A 217 -18.72 9.61 26.01
N ARG A 218 -19.66 8.91 25.39
CA ARG A 218 -20.76 8.20 26.07
C ARG A 218 -20.92 6.79 25.54
N PRO A 219 -21.21 5.80 26.40
CA PRO A 219 -21.28 4.39 26.03
C PRO A 219 -22.21 4.06 24.85
N ASN A 220 -23.30 4.81 24.66
CA ASN A 220 -24.23 4.60 23.55
C ASN A 220 -23.71 5.04 22.17
N LEU A 221 -22.57 5.77 22.12
CA LEU A 221 -21.85 6.12 20.91
C LEU A 221 -20.56 5.30 20.73
N GLN A 222 -20.43 4.18 21.47
CA GLN A 222 -19.20 3.40 21.51
C GLN A 222 -19.48 1.92 21.31
N PHE A 223 -18.51 1.26 20.68
CA PHE A 223 -18.36 -0.17 20.83
C PHE A 223 -16.90 -0.54 21.10
N ILE A 224 -16.70 -1.67 21.79
CA ILE A 224 -15.39 -2.29 21.93
C ILE A 224 -15.35 -3.62 21.19
N ALA A 225 -14.17 -3.98 20.68
CA ALA A 225 -13.94 -5.30 20.10
C ALA A 225 -12.65 -5.90 20.65
N ILE A 226 -12.71 -7.19 21.01
CA ILE A 226 -11.55 -8.00 21.38
C ILE A 226 -11.49 -9.15 20.37
N ILE A 227 -10.38 -9.26 19.63
CA ILE A 227 -10.24 -10.18 18.51
C ILE A 227 -8.93 -10.95 18.69
N GLY A 228 -8.98 -12.29 18.65
CA GLY A 228 -7.79 -13.14 18.78
C GLY A 228 -7.99 -14.33 19.69
N ASP A 229 -6.91 -14.88 20.24
CA ASP A 229 -6.91 -16.09 21.06
C ASP A 229 -7.41 -15.84 22.50
N VAL A 230 -8.70 -15.58 22.63
CA VAL A 230 -9.35 -15.27 23.92
C VAL A 230 -10.46 -16.25 24.24
N ASP A 231 -10.65 -16.55 25.54
CA ASP A 231 -11.82 -17.28 26.02
C ASP A 231 -13.05 -16.36 25.98
N LEU A 232 -14.04 -16.71 25.18
CA LEU A 232 -15.23 -15.88 24.94
C LEU A 232 -16.05 -15.64 26.22
N ASP A 233 -16.24 -16.68 27.04
CA ASP A 233 -17.08 -16.60 28.24
C ASP A 233 -16.37 -15.82 29.35
N GLN A 234 -15.06 -16.02 29.51
CA GLN A 234 -14.29 -15.29 30.53
C GLN A 234 -14.14 -13.82 30.12
N THR A 235 -13.85 -13.54 28.85
CA THR A 235 -13.72 -12.17 28.34
C THR A 235 -15.04 -11.41 28.48
N GLU A 236 -16.18 -12.03 28.17
CA GLU A 236 -17.50 -11.43 28.36
C GLU A 236 -17.77 -11.08 29.84
N LYS A 237 -17.46 -11.99 30.77
CA LYS A 237 -17.56 -11.71 32.22
C LYS A 237 -16.70 -10.54 32.65
N ASN A 238 -15.46 -10.48 32.15
CA ASN A 238 -14.55 -9.40 32.46
C ASN A 238 -15.06 -8.06 31.88
N ILE A 239 -15.56 -8.03 30.65
CA ILE A 239 -16.22 -6.86 30.06
C ILE A 239 -17.38 -6.39 30.95
N GLN A 240 -18.29 -7.29 31.33
CA GLN A 240 -19.41 -6.95 32.20
C GLN A 240 -18.95 -6.38 33.56
N ALA A 241 -17.89 -6.93 34.14
CA ALA A 241 -17.33 -6.48 35.42
C ALA A 241 -16.68 -5.08 35.31
N VAL A 242 -15.86 -4.83 34.29
CA VAL A 242 -15.10 -3.59 34.09
C VAL A 242 -16.01 -2.46 33.63
N PHE A 243 -16.81 -2.67 32.60
CA PHE A 243 -17.57 -1.60 31.95
C PHE A 243 -18.90 -1.23 32.63
N LYS A 244 -19.37 -2.02 33.62
CA LYS A 244 -20.50 -1.61 34.48
C LYS A 244 -20.18 -0.33 35.27
N THR A 245 -18.93 0.03 35.42
CA THR A 245 -18.47 1.24 36.13
C THR A 245 -18.63 2.51 35.30
N LEU A 246 -18.91 2.40 33.99
CA LEU A 246 -19.14 3.55 33.13
C LEU A 246 -20.45 4.28 33.48
N PRO A 247 -20.50 5.62 33.32
CA PRO A 247 -21.71 6.39 33.58
C PRO A 247 -22.89 5.91 32.73
N ASN A 248 -24.05 5.76 33.36
CA ASN A 248 -25.31 5.49 32.65
C ASN A 248 -25.98 6.80 32.19
N LYS A 249 -25.25 7.59 31.41
CA LYS A 249 -25.71 8.84 30.80
C LYS A 249 -25.54 8.77 29.30
N LEU A 250 -26.62 8.89 28.56
CA LEU A 250 -26.61 8.87 27.11
C LEU A 250 -26.08 10.20 26.55
N ALA A 251 -25.45 10.12 25.37
CA ALA A 251 -25.14 11.30 24.57
C ALA A 251 -26.45 11.97 24.07
N PRO A 252 -26.42 13.27 23.75
CA PRO A 252 -27.51 13.93 23.05
C PRO A 252 -27.82 13.21 21.72
N ALA A 253 -29.05 13.35 21.24
CA ALA A 253 -29.40 12.91 19.90
C ALA A 253 -28.56 13.67 18.87
N VAL A 254 -28.01 12.93 17.89
CA VAL A 254 -27.27 13.52 16.77
C VAL A 254 -28.28 13.96 15.72
N ASP A 255 -28.21 15.24 15.29
CA ASP A 255 -29.01 15.71 14.16
C ASP A 255 -28.53 14.98 12.88
N PRO A 256 -29.39 14.20 12.20
CA PRO A 256 -29.02 13.55 10.95
C PRO A 256 -28.53 14.51 9.85
N GLN A 257 -28.93 15.78 9.91
CA GLN A 257 -28.56 16.78 8.91
C GLN A 257 -27.09 17.17 8.95
N VAL A 258 -26.38 16.94 10.06
CA VAL A 258 -24.94 17.25 10.13
C VAL A 258 -24.12 16.47 9.10
N ARG A 259 -24.61 15.27 8.70
CA ARG A 259 -23.99 14.40 7.71
C ARG A 259 -24.59 14.51 6.31
N ASN A 260 -25.56 15.39 6.11
CA ASN A 260 -26.20 15.54 4.80
C ASN A 260 -25.37 16.43 3.87
N ILE A 261 -25.06 15.93 2.67
CA ILE A 261 -24.46 16.71 1.59
C ILE A 261 -25.59 17.09 0.62
N PRO A 262 -25.92 18.38 0.46
CA PRO A 262 -26.97 18.80 -0.46
C PRO A 262 -26.67 18.41 -1.91
N ASP A 263 -27.71 18.09 -2.68
CA ASP A 263 -27.58 17.90 -4.12
C ASP A 263 -27.34 19.23 -4.86
N ASN A 264 -26.62 19.16 -5.99
CA ASN A 264 -26.52 20.25 -6.94
C ASN A 264 -26.95 19.80 -8.33
N VAL A 265 -27.70 20.66 -9.03
CA VAL A 265 -28.16 20.43 -10.41
C VAL A 265 -27.07 20.91 -11.39
N ASP A 266 -26.60 22.13 -11.18
CA ASP A 266 -25.53 22.72 -11.99
C ASP A 266 -24.17 22.28 -11.45
N PRO A 267 -23.20 21.98 -12.34
CA PRO A 267 -21.85 21.63 -11.91
C PRO A 267 -21.19 22.74 -11.09
N LEU A 268 -20.56 22.36 -9.98
CA LEU A 268 -19.69 23.26 -9.22
C LEU A 268 -18.33 23.36 -9.92
N TYR A 269 -17.65 24.49 -9.80
CA TYR A 269 -16.39 24.74 -10.47
C TYR A 269 -15.38 25.37 -9.51
N LEU A 270 -14.15 24.86 -9.52
CA LEU A 270 -13.01 25.43 -8.82
C LEU A 270 -11.80 25.49 -9.75
N ARG A 271 -11.09 26.61 -9.70
CA ARG A 271 -9.75 26.75 -10.27
C ARG A 271 -8.74 26.91 -9.14
N PHE A 272 -7.97 25.84 -8.88
CA PHE A 272 -6.93 25.87 -7.88
C PHE A 272 -5.59 26.21 -8.54
N ILE A 273 -4.95 27.28 -8.10
CA ILE A 273 -3.65 27.74 -8.59
C ILE A 273 -2.71 27.79 -7.41
N ASP A 274 -1.64 27.01 -7.48
CA ASP A 274 -0.63 26.96 -6.43
C ASP A 274 0.75 26.75 -7.07
N PRO A 275 1.76 27.57 -6.76
CA PRO A 275 3.09 27.46 -7.35
C PRO A 275 3.79 26.12 -7.10
N GLU A 276 3.40 25.40 -6.06
CA GLU A 276 3.95 24.07 -5.72
C GLU A 276 3.28 22.91 -6.47
N ASN A 277 2.24 23.15 -7.28
CA ASN A 277 1.65 22.10 -8.11
C ASN A 277 2.69 21.53 -9.09
N LYS A 278 2.78 20.18 -9.14
CA LYS A 278 3.77 19.50 -9.99
C LYS A 278 3.40 19.48 -11.47
N SER A 279 2.11 19.54 -11.80
CA SER A 279 1.62 19.50 -13.19
C SER A 279 0.24 20.13 -13.31
N ALA A 280 -0.04 20.71 -14.47
CA ALA A 280 -1.39 21.14 -14.81
C ALA A 280 -2.27 19.89 -15.01
N SER A 281 -3.40 19.84 -14.29
CA SER A 281 -4.34 18.71 -14.35
C SER A 281 -5.77 19.18 -14.09
N PHE A 282 -6.73 18.31 -14.30
CA PHE A 282 -8.12 18.57 -13.94
C PHE A 282 -8.83 17.30 -13.49
N GLY A 283 -9.84 17.48 -12.61
CA GLY A 283 -10.69 16.41 -12.10
C GLY A 283 -12.18 16.72 -12.25
N LEU A 284 -12.96 15.68 -12.57
CA LEU A 284 -14.41 15.71 -12.53
C LEU A 284 -14.91 14.74 -11.47
N TYR A 285 -15.55 15.25 -10.46
CA TYR A 285 -16.03 14.49 -9.30
C TYR A 285 -17.56 14.46 -9.30
N GLN A 286 -18.11 13.28 -9.04
CA GLN A 286 -19.55 13.09 -8.95
C GLN A 286 -19.89 12.37 -7.65
N ARG A 287 -20.78 12.94 -6.85
CA ARG A 287 -21.23 12.35 -5.57
C ARG A 287 -22.47 11.48 -5.76
N TYR A 288 -22.53 10.42 -4.98
CA TYR A 288 -23.68 9.51 -4.89
C TYR A 288 -24.02 9.25 -3.43
N ASN A 289 -25.29 9.35 -3.08
CA ASN A 289 -25.76 8.88 -1.79
C ASN A 289 -25.98 7.36 -1.85
N VAL A 290 -25.32 6.62 -0.98
CA VAL A 290 -25.43 5.16 -0.84
C VAL A 290 -25.91 4.85 0.56
N LYS A 291 -27.19 4.51 0.70
CA LYS A 291 -27.80 4.22 2.00
C LYS A 291 -27.09 3.04 2.66
N GLY A 292 -26.43 3.29 3.80
CA GLY A 292 -25.72 2.24 4.56
C GLY A 292 -26.62 1.09 5.02
N ASN A 293 -27.91 1.35 5.19
CA ASN A 293 -28.93 0.35 5.57
C ASN A 293 -29.71 -0.22 4.37
N ALA A 294 -29.19 -0.12 3.14
CA ALA A 294 -29.80 -0.73 1.97
C ALA A 294 -29.97 -2.24 2.15
N PRO A 295 -30.93 -2.90 1.47
CA PRO A 295 -31.06 -4.36 1.46
C PRO A 295 -29.74 -5.05 1.14
N GLU A 296 -29.52 -6.24 1.68
CA GLU A 296 -28.26 -6.98 1.51
C GLU A 296 -27.95 -7.23 0.03
N GLU A 297 -28.96 -7.63 -0.75
CA GLU A 297 -28.80 -7.86 -2.18
C GLU A 297 -28.28 -6.60 -2.92
N ASP A 298 -28.84 -5.43 -2.61
CA ASP A 298 -28.43 -4.16 -3.21
C ASP A 298 -26.98 -3.80 -2.82
N ARG A 299 -26.59 -4.07 -1.57
CA ARG A 299 -25.20 -3.83 -1.12
C ARG A 299 -24.20 -4.76 -1.81
N VAL A 300 -24.54 -6.05 -1.94
CA VAL A 300 -23.70 -7.03 -2.65
C VAL A 300 -23.58 -6.65 -4.12
N ARG A 301 -24.68 -6.31 -4.77
CA ARG A 301 -24.68 -5.82 -6.18
C ARG A 301 -23.83 -4.55 -6.32
N GLN A 302 -23.99 -3.58 -5.42
CA GLN A 302 -23.19 -2.36 -5.43
C GLN A 302 -21.70 -2.65 -5.29
N PHE A 303 -21.30 -3.55 -4.37
CA PHE A 303 -19.93 -3.98 -4.20
C PHE A 303 -19.36 -4.60 -5.49
N ILE A 304 -20.09 -5.53 -6.09
CA ILE A 304 -19.66 -6.22 -7.33
C ILE A 304 -19.58 -5.22 -8.48
N PHE A 305 -20.58 -4.36 -8.67
CA PHE A 305 -20.60 -3.35 -9.73
C PHE A 305 -19.46 -2.32 -9.57
N THR A 306 -19.15 -1.92 -8.34
CA THR A 306 -18.01 -1.05 -8.06
C THR A 306 -16.70 -1.72 -8.49
N LYS A 307 -16.51 -3.01 -8.22
CA LYS A 307 -15.33 -3.78 -8.65
C LYS A 307 -15.24 -3.85 -10.18
N PHE A 308 -16.33 -4.18 -10.87
CA PHE A 308 -16.37 -4.17 -12.34
C PHE A 308 -16.02 -2.79 -12.91
N PHE A 309 -16.65 -1.74 -12.39
CA PHE A 309 -16.41 -0.37 -12.86
C PHE A 309 -14.95 0.02 -12.70
N ASN A 310 -14.39 -0.16 -11.51
CA ASN A 310 -13.00 0.20 -11.22
C ASN A 310 -11.97 -0.62 -12.03
N THR A 311 -12.34 -1.81 -12.49
CA THR A 311 -11.47 -2.63 -13.33
C THR A 311 -11.62 -2.32 -14.83
N LEU A 312 -12.85 -2.09 -15.31
CA LEU A 312 -13.13 -1.98 -16.73
C LEU A 312 -13.12 -0.54 -17.27
N ALA A 313 -13.59 0.43 -16.48
CA ALA A 313 -13.69 1.82 -16.94
C ALA A 313 -12.31 2.45 -17.24
N PRO A 314 -11.26 2.27 -16.42
CA PRO A 314 -9.93 2.79 -16.73
C PRO A 314 -9.34 2.24 -18.03
N LYS A 315 -9.74 1.03 -18.44
CA LYS A 315 -9.26 0.42 -19.69
C LYS A 315 -9.62 1.25 -20.93
N ARG A 316 -10.65 2.10 -20.88
CA ARG A 316 -11.00 3.01 -21.99
C ARG A 316 -9.87 4.01 -22.28
N PHE A 317 -9.22 4.54 -21.24
CA PHE A 317 -8.07 5.44 -21.41
C PHE A 317 -6.83 4.68 -21.90
N VAL A 318 -6.63 3.45 -21.42
CA VAL A 318 -5.56 2.56 -21.93
C VAL A 318 -5.76 2.28 -23.42
N MET A 319 -7.00 2.04 -23.88
CA MET A 319 -7.30 1.83 -25.29
C MET A 319 -6.96 3.05 -26.15
N LEU A 320 -7.26 4.27 -25.68
CA LEU A 320 -6.87 5.52 -26.35
C LEU A 320 -5.35 5.63 -26.51
N LYS A 321 -4.59 5.36 -25.44
CA LYS A 321 -3.12 5.32 -25.48
C LYS A 321 -2.58 4.31 -26.46
N ASN A 322 -3.18 3.12 -26.46
CA ASN A 322 -2.75 2.03 -27.33
C ASN A 322 -3.07 2.28 -28.83
N ALA A 323 -4.07 3.12 -29.09
CA ALA A 323 -4.44 3.55 -30.44
C ALA A 323 -3.72 4.81 -30.93
N ASP A 324 -2.78 5.34 -30.13
CA ASP A 324 -2.06 6.62 -30.39
C ASP A 324 -3.01 7.83 -30.55
N LYS A 325 -4.13 7.82 -29.85
CA LYS A 325 -5.19 8.85 -29.95
C LYS A 325 -5.31 9.72 -28.70
N GLU A 326 -4.50 9.49 -27.69
CA GLU A 326 -4.57 10.23 -26.43
C GLU A 326 -4.11 11.68 -26.55
N ASN A 327 -4.75 12.56 -25.80
CA ASN A 327 -4.33 13.96 -25.59
C ASN A 327 -3.89 14.21 -24.14
N PHE A 328 -3.52 13.15 -23.41
CA PHE A 328 -3.18 13.19 -21.98
C PHE A 328 -1.97 12.31 -21.67
N ILE A 329 -1.22 12.74 -20.65
CA ILE A 329 -0.09 11.99 -20.08
C ILE A 329 -0.61 10.87 -19.18
N ALA A 330 -1.59 11.21 -18.31
CA ALA A 330 -2.24 10.29 -17.40
C ALA A 330 -3.75 10.53 -17.34
N ALA A 331 -4.51 9.47 -17.17
CA ALA A 331 -5.94 9.54 -16.92
C ALA A 331 -6.34 8.35 -16.04
N GLU A 332 -7.21 8.63 -15.08
CA GLU A 332 -7.74 7.65 -14.15
C GLU A 332 -9.24 7.86 -13.96
N VAL A 333 -9.96 6.80 -13.64
CA VAL A 333 -11.34 6.87 -13.16
C VAL A 333 -11.55 5.82 -12.08
N SER A 334 -12.21 6.24 -11.00
CA SER A 334 -12.51 5.35 -9.87
C SER A 334 -13.85 5.72 -9.22
N LEU A 335 -14.47 4.73 -8.58
CA LEU A 335 -15.62 4.89 -7.71
C LEU A 335 -15.25 4.35 -6.32
N SER A 336 -15.28 5.19 -5.30
CA SER A 336 -14.85 4.86 -3.95
C SER A 336 -15.72 5.54 -2.89
N PRO A 337 -15.73 5.06 -1.64
CA PRO A 337 -16.33 5.78 -0.52
C PRO A 337 -15.72 7.19 -0.38
N LEU A 338 -16.56 8.19 -0.17
CA LEU A 338 -16.16 9.58 0.07
C LEU A 338 -16.21 9.92 1.56
N VAL A 339 -17.37 9.78 2.16
CA VAL A 339 -17.65 9.87 3.59
C VAL A 339 -18.80 8.91 3.92
N ARG A 340 -19.25 8.86 5.17
CA ARG A 340 -20.39 8.01 5.55
C ARG A 340 -21.60 8.27 4.64
N ASP A 341 -22.19 7.20 4.10
CA ASP A 341 -23.34 7.19 3.20
C ASP A 341 -23.13 7.85 1.83
N TYR A 342 -21.90 8.28 1.49
CA TYR A 342 -21.59 8.85 0.18
C TYR A 342 -20.41 8.17 -0.48
N TYR A 343 -20.55 7.97 -1.80
CA TYR A 343 -19.50 7.56 -2.72
C TYR A 343 -19.14 8.69 -3.66
N GLN A 344 -17.92 8.68 -4.17
CA GLN A 344 -17.45 9.59 -5.20
C GLN A 344 -16.96 8.82 -6.40
N MET A 345 -17.41 9.20 -7.58
CA MET A 345 -16.76 8.85 -8.84
C MET A 345 -15.80 9.98 -9.20
N ALA A 346 -14.53 9.67 -9.25
CA ALA A 346 -13.46 10.61 -9.61
C ALA A 346 -12.94 10.28 -11.02
N TRP A 347 -12.81 11.31 -11.85
CA TRP A 347 -12.17 11.27 -13.15
C TRP A 347 -11.05 12.27 -13.13
N ASP A 348 -9.81 11.82 -13.15
CA ASP A 348 -8.64 12.67 -13.07
C ASP A 348 -7.81 12.57 -14.36
N MET A 349 -7.31 13.71 -14.84
CA MET A 349 -6.55 13.76 -16.08
C MET A 349 -5.43 14.79 -16.06
N VAL A 350 -4.24 14.37 -16.51
CA VAL A 350 -3.09 15.23 -16.79
C VAL A 350 -2.97 15.36 -18.31
N PRO A 351 -3.35 16.49 -18.90
CA PRO A 351 -3.28 16.69 -20.34
C PRO A 351 -1.83 16.87 -20.83
N TYR A 352 -1.58 16.67 -22.12
CA TYR A 352 -0.40 17.26 -22.76
C TYR A 352 -0.56 18.78 -22.84
N GLU A 353 0.54 19.52 -22.74
CA GLU A 353 0.55 20.96 -22.88
C GLU A 353 -0.08 21.42 -24.22
N GLY A 354 -0.98 22.41 -24.15
CA GLY A 354 -1.75 22.91 -25.29
C GLY A 354 -2.84 21.97 -25.80
N LYS A 355 -3.12 20.85 -25.11
CA LYS A 355 -4.18 19.89 -25.46
C LYS A 355 -5.28 19.76 -24.41
N GLU A 356 -5.35 20.69 -23.47
CA GLU A 356 -6.24 20.65 -22.30
C GLU A 356 -7.71 20.47 -22.73
N GLN A 357 -8.16 21.27 -23.71
CA GLN A 357 -9.53 21.18 -24.23
C GLN A 357 -9.83 19.85 -24.92
N LYS A 358 -8.87 19.30 -25.69
CA LYS A 358 -9.02 18.01 -26.35
C LYS A 358 -9.03 16.86 -25.32
N ALA A 359 -8.22 16.95 -24.30
CA ALA A 359 -8.17 16.00 -23.19
C ALA A 359 -9.49 15.99 -22.41
N LEU A 360 -10.06 17.18 -22.11
CA LEU A 360 -11.39 17.31 -21.51
C LEU A 360 -12.47 16.66 -22.38
N GLN A 361 -12.48 16.95 -23.68
CA GLN A 361 -13.41 16.35 -24.61
C GLN A 361 -13.30 14.81 -24.62
N GLN A 362 -12.07 14.27 -24.58
CA GLN A 362 -11.85 12.81 -24.48
C GLN A 362 -12.37 12.22 -23.18
N MET A 363 -12.12 12.86 -22.04
CA MET A 363 -12.66 12.39 -20.76
C MET A 363 -14.19 12.34 -20.81
N LEU A 364 -14.83 13.40 -21.26
CA LEU A 364 -16.28 13.49 -21.34
C LEU A 364 -16.86 12.51 -22.36
N ALA A 365 -16.17 12.27 -23.48
CA ALA A 365 -16.55 11.27 -24.47
C ALA A 365 -16.48 9.83 -23.92
N VAL A 366 -15.43 9.49 -23.16
CA VAL A 366 -15.32 8.19 -22.47
C VAL A 366 -16.46 8.04 -21.47
N ARG A 367 -16.75 9.07 -20.67
CA ARG A 367 -17.86 9.07 -19.71
C ARG A 367 -19.22 8.87 -20.40
N ALA A 368 -19.47 9.58 -21.49
CA ALA A 368 -20.70 9.45 -22.28
C ALA A 368 -20.82 8.06 -22.94
N SER A 369 -19.73 7.53 -23.49
CA SER A 369 -19.68 6.20 -24.07
C SER A 369 -20.02 5.10 -23.04
N LEU A 370 -19.48 5.20 -21.83
CA LEU A 370 -19.82 4.28 -20.73
C LEU A 370 -21.27 4.39 -20.31
N ARG A 371 -21.85 5.60 -20.28
CA ARG A 371 -23.27 5.83 -19.97
C ARG A 371 -24.19 5.23 -21.02
N ASP A 372 -23.90 5.44 -22.31
CA ASP A 372 -24.82 5.17 -23.40
C ASP A 372 -24.64 3.77 -23.99
N HIS A 373 -23.43 3.23 -23.98
CA HIS A 373 -23.08 1.92 -24.57
C HIS A 373 -22.62 0.89 -23.54
N GLY A 374 -22.11 1.32 -22.37
CA GLY A 374 -21.68 0.45 -21.29
C GLY A 374 -20.45 -0.39 -21.62
N PHE A 375 -20.38 -1.57 -21.00
CA PHE A 375 -19.40 -2.61 -21.27
C PHE A 375 -19.97 -3.63 -22.25
N THR A 376 -19.10 -4.29 -23.03
CA THR A 376 -19.49 -5.39 -23.89
C THR A 376 -19.66 -6.68 -23.09
N ALA A 377 -20.47 -7.61 -23.59
CA ALA A 377 -20.61 -8.94 -22.97
C ALA A 377 -19.26 -9.69 -22.88
N ALA A 378 -18.35 -9.48 -23.82
CA ALA A 378 -17.02 -10.10 -23.78
C ALA A 378 -16.16 -9.56 -22.64
N GLU A 379 -16.12 -8.24 -22.43
CA GLU A 379 -15.40 -7.59 -21.32
C GLU A 379 -15.97 -8.02 -19.97
N PHE A 380 -17.30 -7.99 -19.86
CA PHE A 380 -18.00 -8.37 -18.65
C PHE A 380 -17.75 -9.84 -18.28
N ASN A 381 -17.92 -10.77 -19.22
CA ASN A 381 -17.73 -12.19 -18.97
C ASN A 381 -16.29 -12.55 -18.62
N ALA A 382 -15.31 -11.91 -19.24
CA ALA A 382 -13.91 -12.10 -18.90
C ALA A 382 -13.56 -11.62 -17.48
N GLU A 383 -14.10 -10.48 -17.07
CA GLU A 383 -13.88 -9.96 -15.70
C GLU A 383 -14.69 -10.76 -14.68
N LYS A 384 -15.92 -11.19 -15.03
CA LYS A 384 -16.77 -12.07 -14.21
C LYS A 384 -16.05 -13.37 -13.87
N GLU A 385 -15.43 -14.02 -14.86
CA GLU A 385 -14.65 -15.24 -14.68
C GLU A 385 -13.46 -15.04 -13.75
N LYS A 386 -12.73 -13.94 -13.92
CA LYS A 386 -11.60 -13.58 -13.08
C LYS A 386 -12.04 -13.33 -11.62
N MET A 387 -13.12 -12.58 -11.43
CA MET A 387 -13.67 -12.32 -10.08
C MET A 387 -14.16 -13.60 -9.42
N TYR A 388 -14.83 -14.46 -10.18
CA TYR A 388 -15.29 -15.77 -9.72
C TYR A 388 -14.12 -16.65 -9.26
N SER A 389 -13.07 -16.75 -10.06
CA SER A 389 -11.87 -17.52 -9.71
C SER A 389 -11.19 -16.95 -8.46
N GLY A 390 -10.99 -15.61 -8.40
CA GLY A 390 -10.39 -14.99 -7.23
C GLY A 390 -11.19 -15.17 -5.94
N MET A 391 -12.53 -15.07 -6.00
CA MET A 391 -13.38 -15.34 -4.84
C MET A 391 -13.32 -16.81 -4.41
N LYS A 392 -13.20 -17.74 -5.35
CA LYS A 392 -13.02 -19.16 -5.06
C LYS A 392 -11.68 -19.44 -4.38
N ASP A 393 -10.61 -18.86 -4.89
CA ASP A 393 -9.27 -18.97 -4.27
C ASP A 393 -9.30 -18.48 -2.81
N VAL A 394 -9.99 -17.36 -2.55
CA VAL A 394 -10.18 -16.84 -1.19
C VAL A 394 -10.98 -17.80 -0.32
N LEU A 395 -12.05 -18.43 -0.83
CA LEU A 395 -12.82 -19.43 -0.06
C LEU A 395 -11.98 -20.64 0.34
N GLU A 396 -10.99 -21.02 -0.44
CA GLU A 396 -10.10 -22.15 -0.20
C GLU A 396 -8.92 -21.78 0.73
N ALA A 397 -8.63 -20.48 0.91
CA ALA A 397 -7.57 -20.00 1.77
C ALA A 397 -7.88 -20.24 3.26
N LYS A 398 -6.80 -20.43 4.05
CA LYS A 398 -6.87 -20.42 5.52
C LYS A 398 -6.74 -18.98 6.02
N GLY A 399 -7.32 -18.68 7.18
CA GLY A 399 -7.13 -17.36 7.83
C GLY A 399 -7.88 -16.20 7.16
N LEU A 400 -9.14 -16.41 6.77
CA LEU A 400 -9.99 -15.38 6.16
C LEU A 400 -10.41 -14.25 7.10
N GLY A 401 -10.30 -14.46 8.40
CA GLY A 401 -10.78 -13.56 9.44
C GLY A 401 -9.68 -12.68 10.00
N THR A 402 -8.99 -11.84 9.18
CA THR A 402 -8.08 -10.88 9.79
C THR A 402 -8.81 -9.95 10.77
N PRO A 403 -8.15 -9.48 11.84
CA PRO A 403 -8.74 -8.56 12.81
C PRO A 403 -9.40 -7.33 12.16
N ASP A 404 -8.78 -6.74 11.14
CA ASP A 404 -9.31 -5.59 10.40
C ASP A 404 -10.62 -5.92 9.66
N ASN A 405 -10.69 -7.08 9.05
CA ASN A 405 -11.90 -7.54 8.38
C ASN A 405 -13.04 -7.73 9.38
N ALA A 406 -12.76 -8.35 10.52
CA ALA A 406 -13.75 -8.54 11.59
C ALA A 406 -14.23 -7.18 12.14
N LEU A 407 -13.30 -6.26 12.41
CA LEU A 407 -13.61 -4.91 12.88
C LEU A 407 -14.51 -4.14 11.89
N MET A 408 -14.24 -4.28 10.59
CA MET A 408 -15.10 -3.68 9.54
C MET A 408 -16.54 -4.22 9.62
N LEU A 409 -16.73 -5.53 9.83
CA LEU A 409 -18.06 -6.12 9.98
C LEU A 409 -18.76 -5.64 11.26
N PHE A 410 -18.05 -5.54 12.36
CA PHE A 410 -18.60 -5.03 13.62
C PHE A 410 -19.01 -3.57 13.48
N ARG A 411 -18.20 -2.76 12.80
CA ARG A 411 -18.56 -1.37 12.48
C ARG A 411 -19.84 -1.27 11.64
N GLN A 412 -19.99 -2.11 10.62
CA GLN A 412 -21.21 -2.16 9.79
C GLN A 412 -22.45 -2.58 10.61
N ASN A 413 -22.27 -3.60 11.48
CA ASN A 413 -23.34 -4.01 12.39
C ASN A 413 -23.74 -2.88 13.34
N TYR A 414 -22.77 -2.25 13.99
CA TYR A 414 -23.00 -1.17 14.93
C TYR A 414 -23.67 0.05 14.31
N LEU A 415 -23.23 0.48 13.12
CA LEU A 415 -23.71 1.70 12.47
C LEU A 415 -25.05 1.50 11.75
N PHE A 416 -25.24 0.34 11.11
CA PHE A 416 -26.33 0.13 10.16
C PHE A 416 -27.23 -1.04 10.53
N GLY A 417 -26.95 -1.76 11.62
CA GLY A 417 -27.70 -2.95 12.04
C GLY A 417 -27.54 -4.15 11.09
N ILE A 418 -26.50 -4.17 10.26
CA ILE A 418 -26.22 -5.25 9.32
C ILE A 418 -25.82 -6.49 10.13
N PRO A 419 -26.47 -7.65 9.98
CA PRO A 419 -26.08 -8.86 10.69
C PRO A 419 -24.62 -9.24 10.38
N VAL A 420 -23.86 -9.61 11.44
CA VAL A 420 -22.49 -10.08 11.24
C VAL A 420 -22.55 -11.51 10.69
N ALA A 421 -22.16 -11.69 9.46
CA ALA A 421 -21.99 -12.99 8.81
C ALA A 421 -20.51 -13.31 8.65
N ASP A 422 -20.15 -14.60 8.76
CA ASP A 422 -18.76 -15.01 8.53
C ASP A 422 -18.30 -14.74 7.07
N PHE A 423 -16.99 -14.59 6.88
CA PHE A 423 -16.42 -14.24 5.59
C PHE A 423 -16.73 -15.24 4.50
N ARG A 424 -16.73 -16.54 4.81
CA ARG A 424 -17.04 -17.59 3.83
C ARG A 424 -18.47 -17.45 3.34
N THR A 425 -19.41 -17.19 4.25
CA THR A 425 -20.82 -16.92 3.93
C THR A 425 -20.93 -15.66 3.04
N GLN A 426 -20.21 -14.58 3.36
CA GLN A 426 -20.24 -13.35 2.54
C GLN A 426 -19.68 -13.59 1.15
N ILE A 427 -18.53 -14.27 1.04
CA ILE A 427 -17.92 -14.58 -0.27
C ILE A 427 -18.82 -15.52 -1.06
N SER A 428 -19.44 -16.51 -0.42
CA SER A 428 -20.40 -17.40 -1.10
C SER A 428 -21.58 -16.63 -1.68
N ARG A 429 -22.15 -15.68 -0.93
CA ARG A 429 -23.22 -14.79 -1.42
C ARG A 429 -22.76 -13.90 -2.57
N ASN A 430 -21.54 -13.36 -2.46
CA ASN A 430 -20.96 -12.59 -3.55
C ASN A 430 -20.82 -13.44 -4.83
N ILE A 431 -20.40 -14.70 -4.70
CA ILE A 431 -20.32 -15.66 -5.81
C ILE A 431 -21.70 -15.96 -6.38
N GLU A 432 -22.70 -16.25 -5.54
CA GLU A 432 -24.06 -16.49 -5.96
C GLU A 432 -24.61 -15.30 -6.77
N THR A 433 -24.50 -14.09 -6.20
CA THR A 433 -24.92 -12.87 -6.91
C THR A 433 -24.13 -12.67 -8.21
N LEU A 434 -22.80 -12.83 -8.18
CA LEU A 434 -21.95 -12.67 -9.36
C LEU A 434 -22.35 -13.60 -10.50
N VAL A 435 -22.70 -14.86 -10.20
CA VAL A 435 -23.09 -15.85 -11.21
C VAL A 435 -24.41 -15.47 -11.90
N GLU A 436 -25.34 -14.84 -11.19
CA GLU A 436 -26.63 -14.41 -11.72
C GLU A 436 -26.58 -13.14 -12.56
N LEU A 437 -25.56 -12.27 -12.36
CA LEU A 437 -25.46 -10.99 -13.03
C LEU A 437 -25.17 -11.16 -14.55
N GLU A 438 -25.81 -10.32 -15.34
CA GLU A 438 -25.59 -10.18 -16.78
C GLU A 438 -25.02 -8.77 -17.09
N VAL A 439 -24.49 -8.58 -18.30
CA VAL A 439 -23.88 -7.29 -18.68
C VAL A 439 -24.91 -6.14 -18.69
N GLU A 440 -26.18 -6.44 -18.95
CA GLU A 440 -27.30 -5.50 -18.92
C GLU A 440 -27.49 -4.90 -17.53
N ASP A 441 -27.29 -5.68 -16.46
CA ASP A 441 -27.44 -5.22 -15.09
C ASP A 441 -26.45 -4.11 -14.75
N ILE A 442 -25.16 -4.32 -15.02
CA ILE A 442 -24.12 -3.31 -14.76
C ILE A 442 -24.26 -2.10 -15.68
N ASN A 443 -24.66 -2.32 -16.95
CA ASN A 443 -24.86 -1.21 -17.89
C ASN A 443 -26.05 -0.34 -17.49
N ALA A 444 -27.14 -0.93 -17.02
CA ALA A 444 -28.29 -0.19 -16.48
C ALA A 444 -27.90 0.59 -15.21
N TRP A 445 -27.16 -0.02 -14.28
CA TRP A 445 -26.65 0.63 -13.11
C TRP A 445 -25.73 1.81 -13.44
N MET A 446 -24.76 1.63 -14.33
CA MET A 446 -23.84 2.68 -14.80
C MET A 446 -24.59 3.85 -15.42
N LYS A 447 -25.58 3.56 -16.28
CA LYS A 447 -26.44 4.59 -16.90
C LYS A 447 -27.20 5.40 -15.86
N SER A 448 -27.63 4.77 -14.76
CA SER A 448 -28.32 5.45 -13.66
C SER A 448 -27.40 6.38 -12.87
N LEU A 449 -26.11 6.03 -12.76
CA LEU A 449 -25.11 6.83 -12.03
C LEU A 449 -24.52 7.97 -12.87
N LEU A 450 -24.17 7.73 -14.14
CA LEU A 450 -23.46 8.71 -14.99
C LEU A 450 -24.36 9.85 -15.46
N THR A 451 -25.03 10.52 -14.52
CA THR A 451 -25.86 11.72 -14.75
C THR A 451 -25.03 12.99 -14.63
N ASN A 452 -25.62 14.14 -14.96
CA ASN A 452 -24.98 15.45 -14.78
C ASN A 452 -25.33 16.13 -13.44
N LYS A 453 -25.93 15.39 -12.49
CA LYS A 453 -26.19 15.89 -11.14
C LYS A 453 -24.99 15.63 -10.24
N ASN A 454 -24.83 16.48 -9.24
CA ASN A 454 -23.80 16.36 -8.20
C ASN A 454 -22.38 16.36 -8.75
N LEU A 455 -22.14 17.11 -9.83
CA LEU A 455 -20.83 17.28 -10.43
C LEU A 455 -20.07 18.43 -9.77
N ALA A 456 -18.76 18.22 -9.59
CA ALA A 456 -17.78 19.24 -9.27
C ALA A 456 -16.60 19.10 -10.24
N PHE A 457 -16.22 20.17 -10.91
CA PHE A 457 -15.09 20.20 -11.82
C PHE A 457 -14.00 21.10 -11.25
N VAL A 458 -12.79 20.57 -11.16
CA VAL A 458 -11.65 21.27 -10.56
C VAL A 458 -10.47 21.27 -11.52
N THR A 459 -9.83 22.42 -11.69
CA THR A 459 -8.57 22.54 -12.42
C THR A 459 -7.44 22.89 -11.48
N TYR A 460 -6.27 22.33 -11.73
CA TYR A 460 -5.05 22.47 -10.94
C TYR A 460 -3.91 22.99 -11.82
N SER A 461 -3.19 24.01 -11.38
CA SER A 461 -2.04 24.54 -12.13
C SER A 461 -1.08 25.31 -11.22
N LYS A 462 0.14 25.55 -11.68
CA LYS A 462 1.11 26.43 -11.00
C LYS A 462 0.78 27.90 -11.20
N SER A 463 0.25 28.23 -12.38
CA SER A 463 -0.04 29.60 -12.78
C SER A 463 -1.36 29.69 -13.54
N LYS A 464 -1.81 30.93 -13.77
CA LYS A 464 -3.04 31.19 -14.52
C LYS A 464 -2.95 30.78 -16.00
N ASP A 465 -1.75 30.71 -16.56
CA ASP A 465 -1.52 30.50 -18.00
C ASP A 465 -1.43 29.01 -18.38
N GLU A 466 -1.15 28.13 -17.41
CA GLU A 466 -0.95 26.69 -17.64
C GLU A 466 -2.24 25.89 -17.88
N MET A 467 -3.40 26.41 -17.48
CA MET A 467 -4.66 25.69 -17.61
C MET A 467 -5.77 26.61 -18.11
N ASN A 468 -6.21 26.40 -19.35
CA ASN A 468 -7.16 27.28 -20.05
C ASN A 468 -8.60 26.78 -20.06
N ILE A 469 -8.96 25.81 -19.21
CA ILE A 469 -10.35 25.33 -19.09
C ILE A 469 -11.10 26.25 -18.12
N THR A 470 -11.95 27.13 -18.65
CA THR A 470 -12.87 27.93 -17.83
C THR A 470 -14.14 27.16 -17.50
N LYS A 471 -14.95 27.70 -16.60
CA LYS A 471 -16.28 27.14 -16.28
C LYS A 471 -17.15 27.02 -17.53
N GLU A 472 -17.19 28.07 -18.35
CA GLU A 472 -17.98 28.14 -19.58
C GLU A 472 -17.48 27.13 -20.63
N ALA A 473 -16.16 26.95 -20.73
CA ALA A 473 -15.55 25.94 -21.60
C ALA A 473 -15.92 24.52 -21.18
N PHE A 474 -15.87 24.24 -19.88
CA PHE A 474 -16.31 22.96 -19.32
C PHE A 474 -17.80 22.70 -19.56
N GLU A 475 -18.68 23.66 -19.23
CA GLU A 475 -20.13 23.53 -19.44
C GLU A 475 -20.49 23.35 -20.92
N SER A 476 -19.80 24.05 -21.81
CA SER A 476 -19.97 23.90 -23.24
C SER A 476 -19.54 22.52 -23.74
N ALA A 477 -18.39 22.03 -23.27
CA ALA A 477 -17.91 20.68 -23.61
C ALA A 477 -18.86 19.60 -23.07
N LEU A 478 -19.35 19.74 -21.83
CA LEU A 478 -20.30 18.81 -21.23
C LEU A 478 -21.63 18.76 -22.02
N LYS A 479 -22.12 19.88 -22.50
CA LYS A 479 -23.32 19.97 -23.35
C LYS A 479 -23.10 19.40 -24.75
N ALA A 480 -21.93 19.62 -25.34
CA ALA A 480 -21.59 19.14 -26.68
C ALA A 480 -21.52 17.62 -26.75
N VAL A 481 -20.92 16.98 -25.75
CA VAL A 481 -20.76 15.51 -25.71
C VAL A 481 -22.08 14.77 -25.60
N GLN A 482 -23.14 15.38 -25.05
CA GLN A 482 -24.47 14.78 -25.03
C GLN A 482 -25.10 14.56 -26.41
N LYS A 483 -24.54 15.18 -27.46
CA LYS A 483 -25.03 15.11 -28.86
C LYS A 483 -24.14 14.30 -29.79
N ASP A 484 -22.92 13.98 -29.38
CA ASP A 484 -21.95 13.30 -30.23
C ASP A 484 -21.92 11.79 -30.00
N GLU A 485 -22.06 11.08 -31.11
CA GLU A 485 -22.05 9.63 -31.19
C GLU A 485 -20.62 9.05 -31.14
N GLN A 486 -20.52 7.90 -30.50
CA GLN A 486 -19.53 6.85 -30.78
C GLN A 486 -18.05 7.21 -30.65
N MET A 487 -17.54 7.17 -29.41
CA MET A 487 -16.24 6.53 -29.30
C MET A 487 -16.45 5.04 -29.49
N ALA A 488 -16.27 4.61 -30.74
CA ALA A 488 -16.42 3.23 -31.13
C ALA A 488 -15.67 2.33 -30.18
N GLN A 489 -16.34 1.28 -29.72
CA GLN A 489 -15.73 0.13 -29.09
C GLN A 489 -14.86 -0.56 -30.15
N THR A 490 -13.72 0.01 -30.49
CA THR A 490 -12.78 -0.59 -31.44
C THR A 490 -11.97 -1.65 -30.69
N ASN A 491 -12.62 -2.78 -30.44
CA ASN A 491 -11.94 -4.04 -30.21
C ASN A 491 -11.62 -4.73 -31.54
N ASP A 492 -10.97 -4.02 -32.44
CA ASP A 492 -10.36 -4.62 -33.67
C ASP A 492 -9.00 -5.30 -33.35
N VAL A 493 -8.83 -5.77 -32.12
CA VAL A 493 -7.68 -6.58 -31.77
C VAL A 493 -7.95 -8.01 -32.20
N GLN A 494 -7.32 -8.44 -33.29
CA GLN A 494 -7.42 -9.83 -33.75
C GLN A 494 -6.94 -10.76 -32.64
N PRO A 495 -7.80 -11.70 -32.17
CA PRO A 495 -7.46 -12.57 -31.04
C PRO A 495 -6.31 -13.52 -31.40
N ILE A 496 -5.42 -13.75 -30.43
CA ILE A 496 -4.38 -14.77 -30.57
C ILE A 496 -5.02 -16.14 -30.37
N THR A 497 -5.16 -16.89 -31.47
CA THR A 497 -5.69 -18.28 -31.45
C THR A 497 -4.63 -19.30 -31.10
N LYS A 498 -3.37 -19.05 -31.45
CA LYS A 498 -2.21 -19.88 -31.11
C LYS A 498 -1.00 -18.99 -30.90
N LEU A 499 -0.43 -19.03 -29.68
CA LEU A 499 0.66 -18.14 -29.32
C LEU A 499 1.95 -18.43 -30.11
N ILE A 500 2.29 -19.71 -30.30
CA ILE A 500 3.43 -20.18 -31.09
C ILE A 500 2.94 -20.95 -32.30
N ASP A 501 3.24 -20.47 -33.52
CA ASP A 501 2.86 -21.06 -34.82
C ASP A 501 4.04 -21.66 -35.59
N PHE A 502 5.18 -21.82 -34.93
CA PHE A 502 6.38 -22.47 -35.47
C PHE A 502 6.79 -23.66 -34.62
N ASN A 503 7.67 -24.52 -35.18
CA ASN A 503 8.16 -25.68 -34.44
C ASN A 503 9.28 -25.33 -33.49
N ILE A 504 9.18 -25.75 -32.22
CA ILE A 504 10.23 -25.68 -31.24
C ILE A 504 10.89 -27.06 -31.19
N VAL A 505 12.21 -27.11 -31.40
CA VAL A 505 13.00 -28.32 -31.21
C VAL A 505 13.35 -28.48 -29.74
N PRO A 506 12.81 -29.48 -29.02
CA PRO A 506 13.06 -29.62 -27.59
C PRO A 506 14.55 -29.89 -27.30
N GLY A 507 15.03 -29.28 -26.20
CA GLY A 507 16.34 -29.63 -25.64
C GLY A 507 16.31 -30.95 -24.88
N LYS A 508 17.36 -31.17 -24.06
CA LYS A 508 17.55 -32.40 -23.27
C LYS A 508 18.05 -32.04 -21.86
N ILE A 509 17.67 -32.84 -20.88
CA ILE A 509 18.36 -32.88 -19.58
C ILE A 509 19.58 -33.73 -19.77
N VAL A 510 20.77 -33.18 -19.49
CA VAL A 510 22.06 -33.82 -19.64
C VAL A 510 22.66 -34.27 -18.31
N ALA A 511 22.23 -33.69 -17.20
CA ALA A 511 22.59 -34.09 -15.86
C ALA A 511 21.47 -33.83 -14.86
N GLU A 512 21.40 -34.66 -13.81
CA GLU A 512 20.44 -34.49 -12.69
C GLU A 512 21.20 -34.66 -11.37
N LYS A 513 20.93 -33.73 -10.42
CA LYS A 513 21.50 -33.75 -9.06
C LYS A 513 20.37 -33.71 -8.05
N GLN A 514 20.39 -34.59 -7.03
CA GLN A 514 19.45 -34.56 -5.94
C GLN A 514 19.87 -33.55 -4.87
N LEU A 515 19.02 -32.64 -4.48
CA LEU A 515 19.19 -31.70 -3.37
C LEU A 515 18.41 -32.23 -2.16
N LYS A 516 19.14 -32.91 -1.27
CA LYS A 516 18.52 -33.70 -0.21
C LYS A 516 17.83 -32.83 0.86
N THR A 517 18.51 -31.78 1.28
CA THR A 517 17.99 -30.86 2.32
C THR A 517 16.74 -30.10 1.83
N LEU A 518 16.78 -29.62 0.60
CA LEU A 518 15.68 -28.91 -0.05
C LEU A 518 14.58 -29.83 -0.58
N GLN A 519 14.80 -31.16 -0.58
CA GLN A 519 13.89 -32.15 -1.19
C GLN A 519 13.55 -31.76 -2.64
N ALA A 520 14.56 -31.34 -3.40
CA ALA A 520 14.45 -30.81 -4.76
C ALA A 520 15.44 -31.51 -5.70
N LYS A 521 15.30 -31.25 -7.00
CA LYS A 521 16.20 -31.77 -8.03
C LYS A 521 16.75 -30.61 -8.85
N GLU A 522 18.05 -30.63 -9.14
CA GLU A 522 18.66 -29.72 -10.10
C GLU A 522 18.88 -30.47 -11.42
N TRP A 523 18.33 -29.92 -12.50
CA TRP A 523 18.53 -30.41 -13.87
C TRP A 523 19.46 -29.46 -14.63
N THR A 524 20.47 -30.00 -15.29
CA THR A 524 21.29 -29.26 -16.25
C THR A 524 20.78 -29.57 -17.66
N LEU A 525 20.51 -28.56 -18.44
CA LEU A 525 20.01 -28.68 -19.80
C LEU A 525 21.15 -28.62 -20.81
N ASN A 526 20.94 -29.16 -22.01
CA ASN A 526 21.95 -29.19 -23.08
C ASN A 526 22.43 -27.81 -23.53
N ASN A 527 21.66 -26.76 -23.31
CA ASN A 527 22.00 -25.35 -23.57
C ASN A 527 22.76 -24.71 -22.40
N GLY A 528 23.05 -25.44 -21.33
CA GLY A 528 23.76 -24.99 -20.15
C GLY A 528 22.89 -24.37 -19.06
N ALA A 529 21.61 -24.15 -19.30
CA ALA A 529 20.69 -23.65 -18.28
C ALA A 529 20.49 -24.65 -17.14
N LYS A 530 20.34 -24.18 -15.92
CA LYS A 530 20.02 -24.99 -14.75
C LYS A 530 18.56 -24.78 -14.36
N VAL A 531 17.89 -25.86 -13.94
CA VAL A 531 16.52 -25.79 -13.41
C VAL A 531 16.45 -26.57 -12.11
N ILE A 532 16.05 -25.89 -11.04
CA ILE A 532 15.79 -26.50 -9.74
C ILE A 532 14.30 -26.75 -9.66
N TYR A 533 13.92 -28.01 -9.49
CA TYR A 533 12.54 -28.44 -9.44
C TYR A 533 12.20 -28.99 -8.05
N LYS A 534 11.07 -28.49 -7.50
CA LYS A 534 10.47 -29.02 -6.27
C LYS A 534 8.97 -29.29 -6.47
N TYR A 535 8.57 -30.53 -6.22
CA TYR A 535 7.15 -30.90 -6.15
C TYR A 535 6.55 -30.43 -4.83
N LEU A 536 5.49 -29.64 -4.86
CA LEU A 536 4.77 -29.10 -3.69
C LEU A 536 3.27 -29.23 -3.92
N PRO A 537 2.64 -30.35 -3.53
CA PRO A 537 1.22 -30.60 -3.75
C PRO A 537 0.33 -29.64 -2.95
N GLU A 538 0.83 -29.05 -1.87
CA GLU A 538 0.18 -28.03 -1.07
C GLU A 538 -0.12 -26.75 -1.86
N ALA A 539 0.55 -26.53 -2.99
CA ALA A 539 0.25 -25.44 -3.93
C ALA A 539 -1.08 -25.63 -4.71
N LYS A 540 -1.78 -26.76 -4.50
CA LYS A 540 -3.16 -27.02 -4.94
C LYS A 540 -3.44 -26.65 -6.40
N GLY A 541 -2.79 -27.30 -7.34
CA GLY A 541 -2.97 -27.06 -8.78
C GLY A 541 -2.33 -25.78 -9.32
N ARG A 542 -1.43 -25.14 -8.55
CA ARG A 542 -0.63 -23.98 -8.97
C ARG A 542 0.86 -24.32 -8.99
N PHE A 543 1.61 -23.53 -9.76
CA PHE A 543 3.06 -23.53 -9.71
C PHE A 543 3.60 -22.10 -9.74
N PHE A 544 4.82 -21.96 -9.23
CA PHE A 544 5.60 -20.73 -9.16
C PHE A 544 6.93 -20.95 -9.89
N PHE A 545 7.36 -19.91 -10.57
CA PHE A 545 8.57 -19.93 -11.38
C PHE A 545 9.41 -18.69 -11.10
N ALA A 546 10.71 -18.88 -10.92
CA ALA A 546 11.67 -17.80 -10.87
C ALA A 546 12.90 -18.20 -11.66
N GLY A 547 13.62 -17.23 -12.20
CA GLY A 547 14.91 -17.44 -12.81
C GLY A 547 15.79 -16.24 -12.51
N SER A 548 17.02 -16.47 -12.13
CA SER A 548 17.98 -15.41 -11.81
C SER A 548 19.32 -15.63 -12.53
N SER A 549 19.97 -14.53 -12.82
CA SER A 549 21.32 -14.47 -13.37
C SER A 549 22.04 -13.28 -12.78
N VAL A 550 23.33 -13.41 -12.55
CA VAL A 550 24.20 -12.27 -12.28
C VAL A 550 24.14 -11.31 -13.47
N GLY A 551 23.91 -10.03 -13.23
CA GLY A 551 23.70 -9.07 -14.33
C GLY A 551 23.35 -7.66 -13.86
N GLY A 552 22.19 -7.20 -14.29
CA GLY A 552 21.66 -5.87 -13.97
C GLY A 552 22.53 -4.73 -14.49
N LYS A 553 22.40 -3.57 -13.89
CA LYS A 553 23.19 -2.37 -14.24
C LYS A 553 24.70 -2.61 -14.12
N SER A 554 25.12 -3.53 -13.25
CA SER A 554 26.52 -3.79 -12.93
C SER A 554 27.37 -4.30 -14.10
N ILE A 555 26.75 -4.93 -15.10
CA ILE A 555 27.45 -5.42 -16.30
C ILE A 555 27.43 -4.45 -17.47
N VAL A 556 26.68 -3.34 -17.38
CA VAL A 556 26.44 -2.42 -18.48
C VAL A 556 27.63 -1.44 -18.65
N PRO A 557 28.37 -1.44 -19.77
CA PRO A 557 29.38 -0.42 -20.01
C PRO A 557 28.79 1.00 -20.05
N ALA A 558 29.54 2.01 -19.58
CA ALA A 558 29.09 3.40 -19.53
C ALA A 558 28.48 3.90 -20.85
N LYS A 559 29.08 3.56 -21.98
CA LYS A 559 28.60 3.96 -23.33
C LYS A 559 27.23 3.38 -23.72
N ASN A 560 26.76 2.32 -23.03
CA ASN A 560 25.48 1.63 -23.31
C ASN A 560 24.41 1.96 -22.27
N LEU A 561 24.72 2.75 -21.24
CA LEU A 561 23.78 3.01 -20.13
C LEU A 561 22.49 3.70 -20.59
N ALA A 562 22.56 4.57 -21.58
CA ALA A 562 21.38 5.24 -22.11
C ALA A 562 20.39 4.23 -22.75
N ASP A 563 20.90 3.33 -23.59
CA ASP A 563 20.12 2.28 -24.24
C ASP A 563 19.56 1.28 -23.21
N TYR A 564 20.37 0.93 -22.20
CA TYR A 564 19.93 0.06 -21.10
C TYR A 564 18.79 0.67 -20.29
N VAL A 565 18.87 1.94 -19.93
CA VAL A 565 17.80 2.65 -19.19
C VAL A 565 16.51 2.66 -20.00
N ALA A 566 16.59 2.94 -21.30
CA ALA A 566 15.41 2.90 -22.17
C ALA A 566 14.87 1.47 -22.34
N MET A 567 15.73 0.48 -22.53
CA MET A 567 15.35 -0.93 -22.63
C MET A 567 14.60 -1.37 -21.37
N ARG A 568 15.17 -1.09 -20.17
CA ARG A 568 14.52 -1.40 -18.89
C ARG A 568 13.13 -0.76 -18.77
N ALA A 569 12.99 0.49 -19.16
CA ALA A 569 11.73 1.23 -19.11
C ALA A 569 10.68 0.65 -20.07
N LEU A 570 11.10 0.08 -21.20
CA LEU A 570 10.21 -0.40 -22.28
C LEU A 570 10.00 -1.91 -22.29
N LEU A 571 10.66 -2.65 -21.40
CA LEU A 571 10.77 -4.11 -21.42
C LEU A 571 9.41 -4.80 -21.51
N MET A 572 8.45 -4.45 -20.66
CA MET A 572 7.11 -5.04 -20.63
C MET A 572 6.04 -4.16 -21.32
N GLN A 573 6.46 -3.07 -21.94
CA GLN A 573 5.55 -2.15 -22.63
C GLN A 573 5.46 -2.40 -24.15
N SER A 574 6.34 -3.24 -24.67
CA SER A 574 6.42 -3.60 -26.06
C SER A 574 5.73 -4.94 -26.36
N GLY A 575 5.76 -5.37 -27.59
CA GLY A 575 5.20 -6.65 -28.00
C GLY A 575 6.17 -7.81 -27.85
N VAL A 576 5.69 -9.02 -28.19
CA VAL A 576 6.50 -10.24 -28.23
C VAL A 576 6.21 -10.96 -29.53
N TYR A 577 7.23 -11.41 -30.23
CA TYR A 577 7.12 -12.05 -31.55
C TYR A 577 6.42 -11.13 -32.55
N LYS A 578 5.28 -11.54 -33.10
CA LYS A 578 4.45 -10.75 -34.01
C LYS A 578 3.27 -10.06 -33.34
N TYR A 579 3.12 -10.25 -32.02
CA TYR A 579 2.00 -9.73 -31.27
C TYR A 579 2.35 -8.43 -30.56
N ASN A 580 1.48 -7.45 -30.66
CA ASN A 580 1.59 -6.21 -29.90
C ASN A 580 1.06 -6.39 -28.46
N ARG A 581 1.32 -5.38 -27.61
CA ARG A 581 0.91 -5.41 -26.22
C ARG A 581 -0.59 -5.64 -25.99
N ASN A 582 -1.44 -5.09 -26.88
CA ASN A 582 -2.88 -5.20 -26.73
C ASN A 582 -3.38 -6.62 -27.01
N GLN A 583 -2.84 -7.26 -28.06
CA GLN A 583 -3.11 -8.65 -28.37
C GLN A 583 -2.67 -9.57 -27.23
N LEU A 584 -1.49 -9.32 -26.65
CA LEU A 584 -0.99 -10.10 -25.53
C LEU A 584 -1.83 -9.87 -24.26
N ALA A 585 -2.21 -8.63 -23.96
CA ALA A 585 -3.07 -8.32 -22.83
C ALA A 585 -4.45 -9.00 -22.95
N GLN A 586 -5.03 -9.01 -24.15
CA GLN A 586 -6.27 -9.72 -24.41
C GLN A 586 -6.10 -11.25 -24.30
N TRP A 587 -4.99 -11.79 -24.81
CA TRP A 587 -4.69 -13.23 -24.73
C TRP A 587 -4.46 -13.70 -23.30
N LEU A 588 -3.84 -12.87 -22.46
CA LEU A 588 -3.61 -13.14 -21.03
C LEU A 588 -4.90 -13.04 -20.19
N GLN A 589 -5.91 -12.36 -20.71
CA GLN A 589 -7.16 -12.14 -19.99
C GLN A 589 -7.84 -13.47 -19.64
N GLY A 590 -8.17 -13.70 -18.39
CA GLY A 590 -8.82 -14.92 -17.89
C GLY A 590 -7.89 -16.13 -17.70
N LYS A 591 -6.57 -16.02 -17.94
CA LYS A 591 -5.65 -17.17 -17.86
C LYS A 591 -4.99 -17.40 -16.50
N ASN A 592 -5.27 -16.60 -15.46
CA ASN A 592 -4.59 -16.73 -14.16
C ASN A 592 -3.08 -17.01 -14.29
N LEU A 593 -2.44 -16.28 -15.22
CA LEU A 593 -1.04 -16.40 -15.58
C LEU A 593 -0.37 -15.05 -15.37
N ASN A 594 0.72 -15.04 -14.62
CA ASN A 594 1.56 -13.87 -14.43
C ASN A 594 3.00 -14.19 -14.84
N LEU A 595 3.63 -13.29 -15.58
CA LEU A 595 5.04 -13.38 -15.98
C LEU A 595 5.63 -11.96 -16.00
N SER A 596 6.77 -11.78 -15.38
CA SER A 596 7.50 -10.51 -15.35
C SER A 596 8.99 -10.73 -15.55
N LEU A 597 9.67 -9.72 -16.09
CA LEU A 597 11.11 -9.60 -16.12
C LEU A 597 11.55 -8.52 -15.16
N SER A 598 12.65 -8.71 -14.47
CA SER A 598 13.28 -7.72 -13.59
C SER A 598 14.74 -7.50 -13.99
N LEU A 599 15.19 -6.27 -13.81
CA LEU A 599 16.56 -5.81 -14.02
C LEU A 599 16.93 -4.95 -12.81
N GLU A 600 17.68 -5.58 -11.92
CA GLU A 600 18.15 -4.94 -10.69
C GLU A 600 19.55 -4.36 -10.89
N ASP A 601 20.18 -3.88 -9.84
CA ASP A 601 21.54 -3.36 -9.94
C ASP A 601 22.57 -4.46 -10.25
N TYR A 602 22.37 -5.66 -9.70
CA TYR A 602 23.35 -6.77 -9.79
C TYR A 602 22.79 -8.06 -10.37
N SER A 603 21.51 -8.11 -10.69
CA SER A 603 20.84 -9.31 -11.19
C SER A 603 19.84 -9.03 -12.32
N ASP A 604 19.70 -10.02 -13.19
CA ASP A 604 18.63 -10.12 -14.16
C ASP A 604 17.67 -11.22 -13.71
N GLY A 605 16.38 -10.97 -13.77
CA GLY A 605 15.38 -11.89 -13.26
C GLY A 605 14.21 -12.13 -14.20
N VAL A 606 13.60 -13.29 -14.04
CA VAL A 606 12.29 -13.62 -14.60
C VAL A 606 11.46 -14.29 -13.51
N GLY A 607 10.22 -13.89 -13.32
CA GLY A 607 9.35 -14.45 -12.31
C GLY A 607 7.92 -14.59 -12.79
N GLY A 608 7.19 -15.54 -12.20
CA GLY A 608 5.78 -15.69 -12.51
C GLY A 608 5.13 -16.88 -11.82
N ASN A 609 3.85 -17.03 -12.05
CA ASN A 609 3.06 -18.16 -11.56
C ASN A 609 1.86 -18.41 -12.49
N ALA A 610 1.35 -19.62 -12.44
CA ALA A 610 0.12 -19.96 -13.14
C ALA A 610 -0.59 -21.17 -12.51
N ALA A 611 -1.84 -21.38 -12.87
CA ALA A 611 -2.49 -22.68 -12.68
C ALA A 611 -1.79 -23.76 -13.53
N VAL A 612 -1.67 -24.99 -13.03
CA VAL A 612 -1.07 -26.13 -13.75
C VAL A 612 -1.79 -26.41 -15.06
N ALA A 613 -3.10 -26.16 -15.14
CA ALA A 613 -3.88 -26.25 -16.36
C ALA A 613 -3.40 -25.29 -17.48
N ASN A 614 -2.77 -24.17 -17.11
CA ASN A 614 -2.25 -23.16 -18.04
C ASN A 614 -0.73 -23.25 -18.21
N ALA A 615 -0.11 -24.35 -17.78
CA ALA A 615 1.36 -24.49 -17.80
C ALA A 615 1.95 -24.38 -19.23
N ASP A 616 1.28 -24.95 -20.26
CA ASP A 616 1.75 -24.80 -21.65
C ASP A 616 1.74 -23.33 -22.09
N ASP A 617 0.68 -22.61 -21.79
CA ASP A 617 0.56 -21.20 -22.12
C ASP A 617 1.62 -20.35 -21.40
N PHE A 618 1.87 -20.65 -20.11
CA PHE A 618 2.92 -19.98 -19.35
C PHE A 618 4.29 -20.18 -19.98
N PHE A 619 4.69 -21.43 -20.21
CA PHE A 619 6.01 -21.74 -20.75
C PHE A 619 6.16 -21.31 -22.22
N ALA A 620 5.09 -21.33 -23.01
CA ALA A 620 5.09 -20.79 -24.36
C ALA A 620 5.30 -19.26 -24.35
N TYR A 621 4.64 -18.56 -23.44
CA TYR A 621 4.81 -17.11 -23.28
C TYR A 621 6.20 -16.77 -22.74
N LEU A 622 6.68 -17.50 -21.74
CA LEU A 622 8.06 -17.40 -21.22
C LEU A 622 9.10 -17.52 -22.34
N TYR A 623 8.96 -18.56 -23.19
CA TYR A 623 9.85 -18.78 -24.32
C TYR A 623 9.89 -17.59 -25.28
N LEU A 624 8.72 -17.04 -25.62
CA LEU A 624 8.64 -15.88 -26.53
C LEU A 624 9.22 -14.62 -25.87
N VAL A 625 8.91 -14.38 -24.60
CA VAL A 625 9.41 -13.22 -23.86
C VAL A 625 10.94 -13.24 -23.80
N LEU A 626 11.56 -14.41 -23.55
CA LEU A 626 13.02 -14.53 -23.45
C LEU A 626 13.74 -14.63 -24.83
N SER A 627 13.07 -15.03 -25.90
CA SER A 627 13.71 -15.29 -27.20
C SER A 627 13.24 -14.42 -28.35
N ARG A 628 12.09 -13.73 -28.23
CA ARG A 628 11.42 -13.02 -29.34
C ARG A 628 10.86 -11.67 -28.92
N GLN A 629 11.60 -10.96 -28.07
CA GLN A 629 11.21 -9.61 -27.67
C GLN A 629 11.11 -8.71 -28.90
N ASN A 630 10.04 -7.92 -28.98
CA ASN A 630 9.75 -7.05 -30.12
C ASN A 630 9.49 -5.63 -29.61
N PHE A 631 10.53 -4.79 -29.56
CA PHE A 631 10.39 -3.39 -29.16
C PHE A 631 9.63 -2.60 -30.23
N SER A 632 8.65 -1.82 -29.78
CA SER A 632 7.83 -0.97 -30.66
C SER A 632 8.50 0.37 -30.85
N LYS A 633 8.74 0.76 -32.12
CA LYS A 633 9.31 2.07 -32.45
C LYS A 633 8.41 3.22 -31.99
N SER A 634 7.09 3.08 -32.10
CA SER A 634 6.14 4.09 -31.64
C SER A 634 6.19 4.26 -30.11
N VAL A 635 6.27 3.16 -29.36
CA VAL A 635 6.40 3.21 -27.88
C VAL A 635 7.73 3.85 -27.48
N PHE A 636 8.80 3.54 -28.20
CA PHE A 636 10.11 4.16 -28.01
C PHE A 636 10.08 5.66 -28.27
N ASP A 637 9.51 6.11 -29.39
CA ASP A 637 9.44 7.53 -29.73
C ASP A 637 8.66 8.33 -28.68
N LYS A 638 7.54 7.75 -28.18
CA LYS A 638 6.78 8.34 -27.08
C LYS A 638 7.57 8.39 -25.77
N TYR A 639 8.34 7.35 -25.46
CA TYR A 639 9.21 7.35 -24.29
C TYR A 639 10.23 8.49 -24.35
N ILE A 640 10.90 8.69 -25.50
CA ILE A 640 11.86 9.77 -25.69
C ILE A 640 11.16 11.14 -25.59
N GLN A 641 10.05 11.33 -26.30
CA GLN A 641 9.28 12.57 -26.26
C GLN A 641 8.83 12.92 -24.83
N ARG A 642 8.29 11.94 -24.10
CA ARG A 642 7.86 12.12 -22.71
C ARG A 642 9.03 12.44 -21.79
N SER A 643 10.14 11.74 -21.95
CA SER A 643 11.33 11.97 -21.10
C SER A 643 11.92 13.37 -21.31
N LEU A 644 11.98 13.84 -22.56
CA LEU A 644 12.40 15.20 -22.88
C LEU A 644 11.42 16.23 -22.31
N TYR A 645 10.12 16.02 -22.49
CA TYR A 645 9.09 16.90 -21.92
C TYR A 645 9.22 17.02 -20.39
N LEU A 646 9.36 15.87 -19.67
CA LEU A 646 9.54 15.86 -18.22
C LEU A 646 10.83 16.54 -17.78
N TYR A 647 11.90 16.38 -18.56
CA TYR A 647 13.17 17.06 -18.30
C TYR A 647 13.05 18.57 -18.48
N ASP A 648 12.43 19.04 -19.56
CA ASP A 648 12.27 20.46 -19.86
C ASP A 648 11.34 21.18 -18.87
N ASN A 649 10.32 20.45 -18.37
CA ASN A 649 9.33 20.95 -17.42
C ASN A 649 9.62 20.57 -15.96
N ARG A 650 10.84 20.06 -15.67
CA ARG A 650 11.22 19.78 -14.28
C ARG A 650 11.25 21.05 -13.44
N PRO A 651 10.85 20.99 -12.17
CA PRO A 651 10.94 22.11 -11.27
C PRO A 651 12.40 22.63 -11.16
N THR A 652 12.59 23.93 -11.33
CA THR A 652 13.89 24.60 -11.15
C THR A 652 13.97 25.37 -9.84
N THR A 653 12.88 25.40 -9.09
CA THR A 653 12.74 26.03 -7.76
C THR A 653 11.97 25.10 -6.84
N GLY A 654 11.90 25.40 -5.56
CA GLY A 654 11.21 24.61 -4.55
C GLY A 654 11.95 23.32 -4.17
N MET A 655 11.25 22.44 -3.46
CA MET A 655 11.83 21.22 -2.87
C MET A 655 12.41 20.27 -3.93
N ASP A 656 11.76 20.09 -5.07
CA ASP A 656 12.24 19.17 -6.11
C ASP A 656 13.62 19.63 -6.68
N ALA A 657 13.83 20.93 -6.85
CA ALA A 657 15.13 21.47 -7.28
C ALA A 657 16.22 21.31 -6.20
N VAL A 658 15.84 21.45 -4.93
CA VAL A 658 16.73 21.18 -3.80
C VAL A 658 17.10 19.70 -3.75
N GLN A 659 16.14 18.78 -3.91
CA GLN A 659 16.40 17.34 -3.96
C GLN A 659 17.32 16.95 -5.13
N ASP A 660 17.17 17.57 -6.29
CA ASP A 660 18.11 17.39 -7.41
C ASP A 660 19.53 17.85 -7.05
N SER A 661 19.65 18.97 -6.33
CA SER A 661 20.93 19.50 -5.87
C SER A 661 21.59 18.60 -4.82
N ILE A 662 20.79 18.08 -3.87
CA ILE A 662 21.23 17.11 -2.86
C ILE A 662 21.73 15.83 -3.56
N ARG A 663 20.94 15.29 -4.49
CA ARG A 663 21.32 14.09 -5.24
C ARG A 663 22.65 14.27 -5.98
N GLN A 664 22.86 15.39 -6.66
CA GLN A 664 24.11 15.67 -7.34
C GLN A 664 25.29 15.87 -6.39
N LEU A 665 25.05 16.42 -5.20
CA LEU A 665 26.06 16.58 -4.16
C LEU A 665 26.50 15.23 -3.58
N LEU A 666 25.53 14.35 -3.29
CA LEU A 666 25.77 13.05 -2.70
C LEU A 666 26.24 12.01 -3.74
N TYR A 667 25.72 12.09 -4.97
CA TYR A 667 26.00 11.16 -6.07
C TYR A 667 26.42 11.94 -7.32
N PRO A 668 27.68 12.40 -7.39
CA PRO A 668 28.15 13.19 -8.51
C PRO A 668 28.00 12.46 -9.85
N ALA A 669 27.73 13.23 -10.89
CA ALA A 669 27.62 12.67 -12.23
C ALA A 669 29.00 12.19 -12.73
N THR A 670 29.01 10.98 -13.26
CA THR A 670 30.18 10.34 -13.89
C THR A 670 29.75 9.65 -15.18
N ALA A 671 30.70 9.14 -15.96
CA ALA A 671 30.36 8.35 -17.15
C ALA A 671 29.50 7.11 -16.79
N GLU A 672 29.68 6.53 -15.59
CA GLU A 672 28.95 5.36 -15.09
C GLU A 672 27.68 5.70 -14.32
N ASN A 673 27.52 6.97 -13.94
CA ASN A 673 26.32 7.53 -13.33
C ASN A 673 25.97 8.85 -14.00
N PRO A 674 25.59 8.87 -15.30
CA PRO A 674 25.34 10.09 -16.04
C PRO A 674 24.07 10.81 -15.57
N LEU A 675 24.06 12.13 -15.67
CA LEU A 675 22.81 12.88 -15.54
C LEU A 675 21.87 12.50 -16.69
N GLN A 676 20.63 12.19 -16.35
CA GLN A 676 19.58 11.94 -17.34
C GLN A 676 19.01 13.28 -17.84
N ASN A 677 19.81 14.00 -18.61
CA ASN A 677 19.49 15.28 -19.21
C ASN A 677 19.07 15.12 -20.69
N GLU A 678 18.83 16.24 -21.37
CA GLU A 678 18.45 16.26 -22.79
C GLU A 678 19.45 15.47 -23.67
N ALA A 679 20.75 15.67 -23.45
CA ALA A 679 21.79 14.98 -24.21
C ALA A 679 21.77 13.47 -23.97
N PHE A 680 21.51 13.03 -22.73
CA PHE A 680 21.34 11.63 -22.40
C PHE A 680 20.16 10.99 -23.15
N TYR A 681 18.97 11.59 -23.10
CA TYR A 681 17.79 11.04 -23.78
C TYR A 681 17.94 11.06 -25.31
N LYS A 682 18.58 12.08 -25.89
CA LYS A 682 18.88 12.15 -27.33
C LYS A 682 19.95 11.14 -27.79
N SER A 683 20.77 10.63 -26.89
CA SER A 683 21.79 9.62 -27.21
C SER A 683 21.25 8.21 -27.37
N ILE A 684 20.03 7.94 -26.88
CA ILE A 684 19.42 6.60 -26.86
C ILE A 684 19.14 6.14 -28.30
N GLN A 685 19.56 4.91 -28.62
CA GLN A 685 19.38 4.31 -29.94
C GLN A 685 18.33 3.21 -29.89
N PHE A 686 17.35 3.23 -30.79
CA PHE A 686 16.30 2.21 -30.86
C PHE A 686 16.87 0.79 -31.01
N ASP A 687 17.84 0.61 -31.91
CA ASP A 687 18.52 -0.70 -32.11
C ASP A 687 19.35 -1.14 -30.89
N GLY A 688 19.72 -0.20 -30.04
CA GLY A 688 20.42 -0.47 -28.78
C GLY A 688 19.59 -1.28 -27.80
N LEU A 689 18.25 -1.10 -27.80
CA LEU A 689 17.35 -1.80 -26.90
C LEU A 689 17.45 -3.32 -27.06
N SER A 690 17.38 -3.81 -28.32
CA SER A 690 17.48 -5.24 -28.60
C SER A 690 18.85 -5.82 -28.26
N LYS A 691 19.93 -5.02 -28.46
CA LYS A 691 21.28 -5.43 -28.08
C LYS A 691 21.42 -5.56 -26.56
N GLN A 692 20.88 -4.59 -25.80
CA GLN A 692 20.89 -4.68 -24.34
C GLN A 692 20.03 -5.82 -23.84
N PHE A 693 18.88 -6.07 -24.45
CA PHE A 693 18.05 -7.23 -24.12
C PHE A 693 18.81 -8.55 -24.31
N ASP A 694 19.47 -8.72 -25.44
CA ASP A 694 20.25 -9.93 -25.74
C ASP A 694 21.45 -10.14 -24.79
N GLU A 695 22.10 -9.06 -24.38
CA GLU A 695 23.16 -9.06 -23.35
C GLU A 695 22.66 -9.64 -22.02
N HIS A 696 21.44 -9.26 -21.61
CA HIS A 696 20.86 -9.63 -20.32
C HIS A 696 20.15 -10.98 -20.34
N PHE A 697 19.33 -11.25 -21.35
CA PHE A 697 18.45 -12.44 -21.41
C PHE A 697 18.79 -13.43 -22.54
N GLY A 698 19.66 -13.08 -23.46
CA GLY A 698 19.91 -13.86 -24.69
C GLY A 698 20.71 -15.16 -24.50
N ASN A 699 21.26 -15.45 -23.29
CA ASN A 699 22.02 -16.67 -23.02
C ASN A 699 21.43 -17.42 -21.81
N ALA A 700 20.65 -18.46 -22.08
CA ALA A 700 20.01 -19.26 -21.05
C ALA A 700 21.00 -19.95 -20.08
N ALA A 701 22.25 -20.20 -20.52
CA ALA A 701 23.28 -20.81 -19.66
C ALA A 701 23.74 -19.92 -18.51
N GLN A 702 23.41 -18.63 -18.54
CA GLN A 702 23.72 -17.70 -17.44
C GLN A 702 22.64 -17.76 -16.33
N PHE A 703 21.50 -18.40 -16.58
CA PHE A 703 20.37 -18.42 -15.66
C PHE A 703 20.27 -19.74 -14.89
N THR A 704 19.91 -19.63 -13.62
CA THR A 704 19.35 -20.71 -12.83
C THR A 704 17.86 -20.45 -12.62
N TYR A 705 17.03 -21.40 -13.03
CA TYR A 705 15.58 -21.31 -12.89
C TYR A 705 15.10 -22.17 -11.74
N CYS A 706 14.06 -21.74 -11.03
CA CYS A 706 13.37 -22.49 -9.99
C CYS A 706 11.92 -22.73 -10.44
N LEU A 707 11.45 -23.98 -10.35
CA LEU A 707 10.07 -24.39 -10.63
C LEU A 707 9.53 -25.16 -9.44
N ILE A 708 8.56 -24.61 -8.77
CA ILE A 708 7.97 -25.19 -7.56
C ILE A 708 6.45 -25.21 -7.65
N GLY A 709 5.82 -26.28 -7.18
CA GLY A 709 4.35 -26.33 -7.08
C GLY A 709 3.78 -27.72 -7.35
N ASP A 710 2.44 -27.75 -7.51
CA ASP A 710 1.69 -28.98 -7.73
C ASP A 710 1.73 -29.42 -9.22
N ILE A 711 2.92 -29.45 -9.79
CA ILE A 711 3.18 -29.89 -11.16
C ILE A 711 4.00 -31.17 -11.12
N PRO A 712 3.51 -32.32 -11.65
CA PRO A 712 4.22 -33.58 -11.63
C PRO A 712 5.56 -33.53 -12.36
N GLU A 713 6.59 -34.22 -11.85
CA GLU A 713 7.94 -34.20 -12.39
C GLU A 713 8.01 -34.49 -13.89
N ALA A 714 7.27 -35.49 -14.34
CA ALA A 714 7.25 -35.85 -15.76
C ALA A 714 6.77 -34.69 -16.65
N ARG A 715 5.75 -33.97 -16.18
CA ARG A 715 5.19 -32.80 -16.86
C ARG A 715 6.16 -31.61 -16.80
N ALA A 716 6.78 -31.39 -15.65
CA ALA A 716 7.81 -30.38 -15.46
C ALA A 716 8.99 -30.61 -16.42
N LYS A 717 9.49 -31.86 -16.53
CA LYS A 717 10.56 -32.22 -17.47
C LYS A 717 10.20 -31.96 -18.93
N GLU A 718 8.98 -32.31 -19.32
CA GLU A 718 8.48 -32.05 -20.67
C GLU A 718 8.49 -30.55 -21.01
N LEU A 719 7.91 -29.72 -20.14
CA LEU A 719 7.82 -28.27 -20.33
C LEU A 719 9.22 -27.62 -20.34
N VAL A 720 10.05 -27.96 -19.36
CA VAL A 720 11.40 -27.42 -19.23
C VAL A 720 12.27 -27.78 -20.45
N THR A 721 12.26 -29.02 -20.89
CA THR A 721 13.05 -29.43 -22.06
C THR A 721 12.51 -28.77 -23.34
N ARG A 722 11.19 -28.70 -23.50
CA ARG A 722 10.56 -28.10 -24.69
C ARG A 722 10.82 -26.61 -24.80
N TYR A 723 10.71 -25.84 -23.72
CA TYR A 723 10.76 -24.39 -23.76
C TYR A 723 12.09 -23.81 -23.28
N ILE A 724 12.57 -24.16 -22.07
CA ILE A 724 13.82 -23.62 -21.55
C ILE A 724 15.04 -24.26 -22.26
N GLY A 725 15.00 -25.56 -22.48
CA GLY A 725 16.07 -26.29 -23.18
C GLY A 725 16.23 -25.91 -24.65
N SER A 726 15.21 -25.24 -25.24
CA SER A 726 15.22 -24.72 -26.61
C SER A 726 15.69 -23.27 -26.72
N LEU A 727 15.86 -22.58 -25.62
CA LEU A 727 16.44 -21.23 -25.62
C LEU A 727 17.90 -21.29 -26.07
N LYS A 728 18.36 -20.23 -26.71
CA LYS A 728 19.78 -20.08 -27.03
C LYS A 728 20.60 -20.08 -25.74
N GLY A 729 21.64 -20.90 -25.68
CA GLY A 729 22.56 -20.97 -24.55
C GLY A 729 23.90 -21.47 -24.94
N ASP A 730 24.94 -20.87 -24.37
CA ASP A 730 26.35 -21.31 -24.53
C ASP A 730 27.03 -21.32 -23.16
N ALA A 731 27.24 -22.51 -22.63
CA ALA A 731 27.90 -22.71 -21.34
C ALA A 731 29.41 -22.37 -21.36
N LYS A 732 30.00 -22.17 -22.54
CA LYS A 732 31.40 -21.77 -22.70
C LYS A 732 31.62 -20.27 -22.52
N VAL A 733 30.56 -19.48 -22.56
CA VAL A 733 30.62 -18.03 -22.28
C VAL A 733 31.03 -17.82 -20.82
N ALA A 734 32.03 -16.98 -20.60
CA ALA A 734 32.53 -16.67 -19.27
C ALA A 734 31.40 -16.16 -18.36
N LYS A 735 31.44 -16.52 -17.08
CA LYS A 735 30.52 -15.96 -16.09
C LYS A 735 30.64 -14.44 -16.10
N ARG A 736 29.47 -13.77 -16.02
CA ARG A 736 29.40 -12.32 -15.92
C ARG A 736 30.13 -11.85 -14.67
N MET A 737 30.91 -10.78 -14.82
CA MET A 737 31.59 -10.13 -13.70
C MET A 737 30.82 -8.84 -13.36
N VAL A 738 30.38 -8.76 -12.12
CA VAL A 738 29.75 -7.53 -11.60
C VAL A 738 30.82 -6.51 -11.23
N ARG A 739 30.56 -5.26 -11.54
CA ARG A 739 31.31 -4.12 -11.00
C ARG A 739 30.51 -3.49 -9.85
N PRO A 740 31.15 -2.99 -8.82
CA PRO A 740 30.47 -2.24 -7.78
C PRO A 740 29.82 -0.98 -8.36
N LEU A 741 28.56 -0.71 -8.00
CA LEU A 741 27.81 0.49 -8.37
C LEU A 741 27.87 1.53 -7.23
N ASP A 742 29.08 1.84 -6.78
CA ASP A 742 29.31 2.82 -5.72
C ASP A 742 29.56 4.20 -6.37
N PHE A 743 28.52 5.02 -6.42
CA PHE A 743 28.53 6.35 -6.99
C PHE A 743 28.48 7.48 -5.94
N ALA A 744 28.48 7.10 -4.66
CA ALA A 744 28.45 8.08 -3.57
C ALA A 744 29.75 8.91 -3.56
N SER A 745 29.61 10.18 -3.23
CA SER A 745 30.74 11.11 -3.08
C SER A 745 31.80 10.57 -2.13
N ASP A 746 33.08 10.67 -2.51
CA ASP A 746 34.21 10.22 -1.69
C ASP A 746 34.59 11.16 -0.55
N LYS A 747 33.93 12.31 -0.41
CA LYS A 747 34.19 13.24 0.69
C LYS A 747 33.83 12.57 2.02
N PRO A 748 34.73 12.55 3.02
CA PRO A 748 34.48 11.91 4.31
C PRO A 748 33.36 12.62 5.09
N LEU A 749 33.20 13.92 4.90
CA LEU A 749 32.18 14.74 5.55
C LEU A 749 31.54 15.69 4.53
N ILE A 750 30.22 15.66 4.48
CA ILE A 750 29.41 16.65 3.78
C ILE A 750 28.42 17.23 4.81
N LYS A 751 28.56 18.53 5.09
CA LYS A 751 27.57 19.31 5.84
C LYS A 751 27.04 20.40 4.94
N ARG A 752 25.75 20.39 4.68
CA ARG A 752 25.15 21.36 3.76
C ARG A 752 23.75 21.76 4.19
N THR A 753 23.51 23.07 4.24
CA THR A 753 22.17 23.63 4.37
C THR A 753 21.72 24.17 3.02
N PHE A 754 20.51 23.78 2.62
CA PHE A 754 19.78 24.33 1.48
C PHE A 754 18.62 25.18 2.00
N GLU A 755 18.21 26.14 1.19
CA GLU A 755 17.01 26.93 1.47
C GLU A 755 16.01 26.68 0.34
N THR A 756 14.74 26.55 0.67
CA THR A 756 13.65 26.36 -0.28
C THR A 756 12.49 27.27 0.07
N GLU A 757 11.78 27.73 -0.95
CA GLU A 757 10.49 28.38 -0.73
C GLU A 757 9.48 27.29 -0.35
N SER A 758 9.05 27.29 0.90
CA SER A 758 8.04 26.37 1.43
C SER A 758 7.18 27.13 2.42
N ASP A 759 5.86 26.96 2.33
CA ASP A 759 4.90 27.65 3.19
C ASP A 759 4.66 26.90 4.52
N ASP A 760 5.18 25.67 4.71
CA ASP A 760 4.96 24.87 5.91
C ASP A 760 5.86 25.29 7.09
N GLY A 761 6.91 26.06 6.84
CA GLY A 761 7.82 26.53 7.88
C GLY A 761 8.70 25.45 8.52
N MET A 762 8.65 24.21 8.02
CA MET A 762 9.40 23.07 8.56
C MET A 762 10.74 22.91 7.84
N ALA A 763 11.76 22.63 8.62
CA ALA A 763 13.06 22.23 8.13
C ALA A 763 13.18 20.70 8.14
N GLU A 764 13.76 20.13 7.10
CA GLU A 764 14.13 18.71 7.03
C GLU A 764 15.60 18.53 7.41
N ILE A 765 15.87 17.53 8.24
CA ILE A 765 17.23 17.18 8.67
C ILE A 765 17.46 15.71 8.33
N GLU A 766 18.52 15.43 7.60
CA GLU A 766 19.01 14.09 7.33
C GLU A 766 20.48 13.99 7.78
N ILE A 767 20.76 13.06 8.68
CA ILE A 767 22.11 12.72 9.12
C ILE A 767 22.36 11.27 8.77
N SER A 768 23.35 10.99 7.91
CA SER A 768 23.67 9.61 7.53
C SER A 768 25.15 9.30 7.65
N TYR A 769 25.43 8.00 7.84
CA TYR A 769 26.75 7.41 7.94
C TYR A 769 26.83 6.22 6.98
N ASP A 770 27.77 6.25 6.03
CA ASP A 770 28.06 5.14 5.13
C ASP A 770 29.44 4.57 5.47
N ASN A 771 29.52 3.30 5.82
CA ASN A 771 30.77 2.65 6.18
C ASN A 771 30.92 1.28 5.50
N LYS A 772 32.08 1.05 4.89
CA LYS A 772 32.44 -0.21 4.23
C LYS A 772 33.01 -1.16 5.30
N VAL A 773 32.13 -1.82 6.03
CA VAL A 773 32.48 -2.72 7.14
C VAL A 773 31.81 -4.08 7.00
N ALA A 774 32.57 -5.14 7.32
CA ALA A 774 32.02 -6.48 7.50
C ALA A 774 31.40 -6.60 8.88
N LEU A 775 30.19 -7.12 8.97
CA LEU A 775 29.49 -7.39 10.21
C LEU A 775 29.24 -8.90 10.35
N SER A 776 29.66 -9.48 11.47
CA SER A 776 29.26 -10.82 11.86
C SER A 776 27.78 -10.88 12.19
N ASP A 777 27.17 -12.07 12.23
CA ASP A 777 25.75 -12.28 12.57
C ASP A 777 25.39 -11.64 13.92
N LYS A 778 26.30 -11.75 14.92
CA LYS A 778 26.13 -11.09 16.22
C LYS A 778 26.11 -9.57 16.10
N GLU A 779 26.97 -9.00 15.25
CA GLU A 779 27.03 -7.56 15.04
C GLU A 779 25.83 -7.05 14.24
N GLN A 780 25.29 -7.83 13.31
CA GLN A 780 24.03 -7.52 12.59
C GLN A 780 22.86 -7.52 13.56
N ALA A 781 22.75 -8.51 14.45
CA ALA A 781 21.73 -8.51 15.50
C ALA A 781 21.89 -7.33 16.46
N ALA A 782 23.13 -6.98 16.85
CA ALA A 782 23.40 -5.82 17.67
C ALA A 782 23.03 -4.48 16.98
N LEU A 783 23.17 -4.42 15.65
CA LEU A 783 22.79 -3.29 14.81
C LEU A 783 21.28 -3.04 14.86
N GLU A 784 20.47 -4.10 14.76
CA GLU A 784 19.01 -4.00 14.88
C GLU A 784 18.58 -3.48 16.25
N VAL A 785 19.17 -3.99 17.33
CA VAL A 785 18.90 -3.51 18.69
C VAL A 785 19.35 -2.05 18.85
N MET A 786 20.49 -1.68 18.29
CA MET A 786 20.98 -0.29 18.30
C MET A 786 19.99 0.64 17.58
N ARG A 787 19.47 0.25 16.41
CA ARG A 787 18.48 1.01 15.65
C ARG A 787 17.21 1.25 16.49
N ALA A 788 16.66 0.18 17.07
CA ALA A 788 15.47 0.26 17.92
C ALA A 788 15.71 1.14 19.17
N LEU A 789 16.90 1.02 19.78
CA LEU A 789 17.30 1.85 20.93
C LEU A 789 17.40 3.34 20.56
N LEU A 790 18.02 3.66 19.43
CA LEU A 790 18.14 5.05 18.95
C LEU A 790 16.76 5.63 18.63
N GLU A 791 15.92 4.91 17.91
CA GLU A 791 14.58 5.34 17.54
C GLU A 791 13.75 5.70 18.79
N ARG A 792 13.75 4.82 19.79
CA ARG A 792 13.08 5.04 21.06
C ARG A 792 13.64 6.28 21.78
N ARG A 793 14.95 6.41 21.92
CA ARG A 793 15.58 7.53 22.63
C ARG A 793 15.37 8.86 21.90
N TYR A 794 15.42 8.88 20.58
CA TYR A 794 15.08 10.08 19.82
C TYR A 794 13.62 10.47 20.02
N PHE A 795 12.72 9.51 19.99
CA PHE A 795 11.31 9.78 20.26
C PHE A 795 11.11 10.38 21.65
N ASP A 796 11.65 9.74 22.70
CA ASP A 796 11.48 10.17 24.10
C ASP A 796 12.09 11.55 24.36
N VAL A 797 13.23 11.86 23.74
CA VAL A 797 13.91 13.15 23.95
C VAL A 797 13.40 14.23 23.01
N LEU A 798 13.40 13.99 21.70
CA LEU A 798 13.08 15.03 20.72
C LEU A 798 11.60 15.36 20.66
N ARG A 799 10.73 14.34 20.77
CA ARG A 799 9.29 14.52 20.70
C ARG A 799 8.68 14.77 22.08
N GLU A 800 8.86 13.83 23.02
CA GLU A 800 8.12 13.84 24.28
C GLU A 800 8.65 14.87 25.29
N LYS A 801 9.97 15.05 25.34
CA LYS A 801 10.59 15.96 26.34
C LYS A 801 10.80 17.36 25.78
N GLU A 802 11.36 17.48 24.62
CA GLU A 802 11.81 18.78 24.06
C GLU A 802 10.80 19.36 23.05
N HIS A 803 9.80 18.58 22.61
CA HIS A 803 8.73 18.97 21.68
C HIS A 803 9.26 19.60 20.39
N LEU A 804 10.35 19.05 19.83
CA LEU A 804 11.03 19.60 18.66
C LEU A 804 10.55 19.01 17.35
N THR A 805 9.97 17.82 17.37
CA THR A 805 9.55 17.11 16.15
C THR A 805 8.29 16.29 16.43
N TYR A 806 7.53 16.00 15.37
CA TYR A 806 6.42 15.05 15.45
C TYR A 806 6.90 13.60 15.28
N THR A 807 7.85 13.36 14.36
CA THR A 807 8.42 12.03 14.11
C THR A 807 9.93 12.11 13.91
N VAL A 808 10.62 11.05 14.28
CA VAL A 808 12.02 10.82 13.96
C VAL A 808 12.17 9.39 13.49
N GLY A 809 12.80 9.20 12.33
CA GLY A 809 13.05 7.89 11.73
C GLY A 809 14.54 7.52 11.84
N VAL A 810 14.80 6.25 12.17
CA VAL A 810 16.15 5.67 12.15
C VAL A 810 16.12 4.47 11.22
N GLN A 811 16.92 4.50 10.18
CA GLN A 811 17.07 3.38 9.23
C GLN A 811 18.50 2.88 9.24
N SER A 812 18.65 1.58 9.12
CA SER A 812 19.92 0.90 9.03
C SER A 812 19.83 -0.16 7.94
N VAL A 813 20.75 -0.15 7.00
CA VAL A 813 20.77 -1.07 5.85
C VAL A 813 22.17 -1.67 5.70
N TYR A 814 22.30 -2.95 6.05
CA TYR A 814 23.51 -3.70 5.80
C TYR A 814 23.42 -4.52 4.51
N THR A 815 24.41 -4.40 3.65
CA THR A 815 24.53 -5.18 2.42
C THR A 815 25.86 -5.95 2.43
N ALA A 816 25.79 -7.29 2.25
CA ALA A 816 26.98 -8.14 2.18
C ALA A 816 27.56 -8.25 0.77
N GLN A 817 26.74 -8.10 -0.26
CA GLN A 817 27.12 -8.27 -1.66
C GLN A 817 26.76 -7.04 -2.50
N PRO A 818 27.55 -6.65 -3.52
CA PRO A 818 28.86 -7.23 -3.93
C PRO A 818 30.02 -6.79 -3.06
N LYS A 819 29.80 -5.84 -2.17
CA LYS A 819 30.73 -5.38 -1.12
C LYS A 819 29.95 -5.10 0.14
N GLU A 820 30.55 -5.46 1.25
CA GLU A 820 30.03 -5.18 2.57
C GLU A 820 29.96 -3.67 2.80
N ASN A 821 28.78 -3.19 3.16
CA ASN A 821 28.49 -1.79 3.44
C ASN A 821 27.36 -1.67 4.45
N GLU A 822 27.49 -0.77 5.39
CA GLU A 822 26.44 -0.35 6.30
C GLU A 822 26.10 1.11 6.08
N SER A 823 24.81 1.40 6.01
CA SER A 823 24.28 2.76 5.94
C SER A 823 23.29 2.99 7.09
N LEU A 824 23.64 3.87 8.02
CA LEU A 824 22.75 4.36 9.06
C LEU A 824 22.23 5.74 8.67
N SER A 825 20.92 5.96 8.68
CA SER A 825 20.33 7.27 8.45
C SER A 825 19.33 7.65 9.55
N ILE A 826 19.34 8.93 9.92
CA ILE A 826 18.46 9.55 10.91
C ILE A 826 17.78 10.73 10.21
N HIS A 827 16.46 10.67 10.14
CA HIS A 827 15.64 11.67 9.47
C HIS A 827 14.61 12.26 10.43
N LEU A 828 14.47 13.58 10.44
CA LEU A 828 13.44 14.28 11.21
C LEU A 828 13.07 15.62 10.56
N GLN A 829 11.88 16.10 10.91
CA GLN A 829 11.44 17.46 10.58
C GLN A 829 11.24 18.26 11.86
N THR A 830 11.60 19.54 11.81
CA THR A 830 11.48 20.46 12.96
C THR A 830 11.24 21.90 12.47
N SER A 831 10.79 22.79 13.34
CA SER A 831 10.70 24.20 12.99
C SER A 831 12.08 24.79 12.68
N ARG A 832 12.14 25.77 11.78
CA ARG A 832 13.40 26.41 11.32
C ARG A 832 14.30 26.86 12.49
N GLU A 833 13.71 27.42 13.54
CA GLU A 833 14.41 27.91 14.73
C GLU A 833 15.00 26.79 15.60
N ASN A 834 14.48 25.60 15.53
CA ASN A 834 14.87 24.45 16.36
C ASN A 834 15.95 23.57 15.73
N VAL A 835 16.32 23.80 14.46
CA VAL A 835 17.25 22.95 13.69
C VAL A 835 18.55 22.67 14.44
N ASP A 836 19.23 23.70 14.94
CA ASP A 836 20.55 23.54 15.58
C ASP A 836 20.46 22.78 16.91
N LYS A 837 19.36 23.00 17.66
CA LYS A 837 19.07 22.24 18.89
C LYS A 837 18.77 20.77 18.59
N ALA A 838 17.96 20.49 17.57
CA ALA A 838 17.61 19.13 17.17
C ALA A 838 18.86 18.34 16.72
N ILE A 839 19.69 18.92 15.85
CA ILE A 839 20.95 18.31 15.42
C ILE A 839 21.87 18.01 16.60
N SER A 840 22.02 18.97 17.53
CA SER A 840 22.86 18.81 18.71
C SER A 840 22.41 17.62 19.57
N LEU A 841 21.11 17.46 19.75
CA LEU A 841 20.53 16.35 20.53
C LEU A 841 20.66 15.02 19.79
N VAL A 842 20.51 14.99 18.45
CA VAL A 842 20.73 13.78 17.65
C VAL A 842 22.15 13.26 17.87
N TYR A 843 23.15 14.11 17.74
CA TYR A 843 24.55 13.71 17.99
C TYR A 843 24.78 13.31 19.43
N GLN A 844 24.24 14.05 20.39
CA GLN A 844 24.39 13.73 21.82
C GLN A 844 23.87 12.34 22.17
N ILE A 845 22.67 11.98 21.65
CA ILE A 845 22.06 10.67 21.91
C ILE A 845 22.87 9.55 21.24
N LEU A 846 23.35 9.75 20.02
CA LEU A 846 24.23 8.79 19.33
C LEU A 846 25.54 8.60 20.12
N ASP A 847 26.16 9.68 20.57
CA ASP A 847 27.37 9.63 21.40
C ASP A 847 27.11 8.98 22.75
N ASP A 848 25.92 9.14 23.33
CA ASP A 848 25.51 8.44 24.56
C ASP A 848 25.43 6.93 24.32
N VAL A 849 24.88 6.48 23.17
CA VAL A 849 24.84 5.06 22.81
C VAL A 849 26.25 4.51 22.59
N LYS A 850 27.11 5.22 21.84
CA LYS A 850 28.54 4.87 21.64
C LYS A 850 29.32 4.76 22.95
N ALA A 851 28.97 5.58 23.92
CA ALA A 851 29.60 5.62 25.25
C ALA A 851 28.90 4.71 26.27
N GLN A 852 27.90 3.91 25.84
CA GLN A 852 27.10 3.04 26.70
C GLN A 852 26.38 3.82 27.84
N ARG A 853 25.97 5.08 27.61
CA ARG A 853 25.20 5.91 28.53
C ARG A 853 23.69 5.77 28.28
N PHE A 854 23.17 4.56 28.46
CA PHE A 854 21.74 4.23 28.42
C PHE A 854 21.42 3.20 29.53
N SER A 855 20.18 3.13 29.95
CA SER A 855 19.78 2.23 31.04
C SER A 855 19.65 0.77 30.54
N LEU A 856 19.73 -0.16 31.50
CA LEU A 856 19.47 -1.58 31.18
C LEU A 856 18.02 -1.81 30.73
N ASP A 857 17.11 -0.98 31.24
CA ASP A 857 15.69 -1.06 30.86
C ASP A 857 15.47 -0.55 29.43
N ASP A 858 16.16 0.51 28.97
CA ASP A 858 16.14 0.94 27.58
C ASP A 858 16.66 -0.15 26.65
N PHE A 859 17.77 -0.79 27.04
CA PHE A 859 18.35 -1.90 26.27
C PHE A 859 17.39 -3.08 26.15
N LYS A 860 16.80 -3.53 27.27
CA LYS A 860 15.81 -4.61 27.28
C LYS A 860 14.59 -4.26 26.44
N ALA A 861 14.08 -3.06 26.57
CA ALA A 861 12.92 -2.60 25.83
C ALA A 861 13.17 -2.51 24.30
N ALA A 862 14.42 -2.22 23.89
CA ALA A 862 14.81 -2.27 22.48
C ALA A 862 14.93 -3.70 21.92
N MET A 863 15.22 -4.69 22.79
CA MET A 863 15.34 -6.10 22.40
C MET A 863 13.99 -6.82 22.26
N VAL A 864 12.98 -6.42 23.01
CA VAL A 864 11.73 -7.19 23.12
C VAL A 864 10.99 -7.34 21.77
N PRO A 865 10.82 -6.31 20.92
CA PRO A 865 10.16 -6.49 19.63
C PRO A 865 10.89 -7.52 18.75
N LEU A 866 12.22 -7.55 18.86
CA LEU A 866 13.07 -8.44 18.05
C LEU A 866 13.08 -9.88 18.60
N ALA A 867 12.92 -10.05 19.92
CA ALA A 867 12.80 -11.37 20.55
C ALA A 867 11.43 -12.01 20.33
N VAL A 868 10.37 -11.20 20.23
CA VAL A 868 9.03 -11.70 19.86
C VAL A 868 9.02 -12.20 18.42
N ASP A 869 9.71 -11.50 17.50
CA ASP A 869 9.90 -11.99 16.14
C ASP A 869 10.67 -13.32 16.09
N GLU A 870 11.63 -13.56 17.04
CA GLU A 870 12.31 -14.86 17.17
C GLU A 870 11.36 -15.95 17.71
N GLU A 871 10.55 -15.67 18.72
CA GLU A 871 9.57 -16.63 19.25
C GLU A 871 8.45 -16.95 18.25
N CYS A 872 8.05 -15.99 17.42
CA CYS A 872 7.12 -16.22 16.31
C CYS A 872 7.74 -17.05 15.19
N THR A 873 9.08 -17.02 15.01
CA THR A 873 9.77 -17.91 14.06
C THR A 873 9.89 -19.36 14.56
N ASP A 874 9.68 -19.61 15.87
CA ASP A 874 9.56 -20.95 16.44
C ASP A 874 8.16 -21.57 16.23
N ALA A 875 7.16 -20.81 15.77
CA ALA A 875 5.95 -21.40 15.21
C ALA A 875 6.35 -22.34 14.07
N PRO A 876 5.76 -23.57 13.96
CA PRO A 876 6.10 -24.49 12.88
C PRO A 876 5.91 -23.72 11.56
N GLN A 877 7.03 -23.39 10.90
CA GLN A 877 6.99 -22.73 9.60
C GLN A 877 6.08 -23.55 8.69
N ASP A 878 5.12 -22.90 8.08
CA ASP A 878 4.19 -23.56 7.17
C ASP A 878 4.98 -24.03 5.94
N ASN A 879 5.52 -25.27 6.04
CA ASN A 879 6.24 -25.89 4.93
C ASN A 879 5.36 -26.06 3.68
N SER A 880 4.10 -25.65 3.74
CA SER A 880 3.19 -25.57 2.59
C SER A 880 3.31 -24.25 1.81
N ASP A 881 4.03 -23.23 2.33
CA ASP A 881 4.18 -21.93 1.66
C ASP A 881 5.17 -22.02 0.49
N PRO A 882 4.70 -21.84 -0.76
CA PRO A 882 5.57 -21.81 -1.93
C PRO A 882 6.61 -20.69 -1.90
N SER A 883 6.31 -19.56 -1.23
CA SER A 883 7.21 -18.39 -1.18
C SER A 883 8.45 -18.69 -0.36
N LEU A 884 8.30 -19.38 0.78
CA LEU A 884 9.40 -19.84 1.60
C LEU A 884 10.36 -20.74 0.78
N TRP A 885 9.79 -21.76 0.11
CA TRP A 885 10.59 -22.67 -0.67
C TRP A 885 11.27 -21.98 -1.85
N LEU A 886 10.59 -21.03 -2.51
CA LEU A 886 11.18 -20.27 -3.62
C LEU A 886 12.38 -19.43 -3.13
N SER A 887 12.27 -18.83 -1.94
CA SER A 887 13.39 -18.11 -1.31
C SER A 887 14.58 -19.03 -1.03
N LEU A 888 14.36 -20.21 -0.43
CA LEU A 888 15.43 -21.18 -0.16
C LEU A 888 16.09 -21.71 -1.43
N LEU A 889 15.31 -21.96 -2.49
CA LEU A 889 15.83 -22.39 -3.78
C LEU A 889 16.64 -21.28 -4.47
N ASN A 890 16.25 -20.01 -4.32
CA ASN A 890 17.03 -18.88 -4.83
C ASN A 890 18.35 -18.72 -4.08
N VAL A 891 18.35 -18.85 -2.75
CA VAL A 891 19.60 -18.85 -1.97
C VAL A 891 20.53 -19.95 -2.43
N TYR A 892 20.02 -21.17 -2.67
CA TYR A 892 20.83 -22.25 -3.22
C TYR A 892 21.34 -21.91 -4.64
N ALA A 893 20.49 -21.31 -5.48
CA ALA A 893 20.88 -20.91 -6.83
C ALA A 893 22.04 -19.90 -6.84
N GLU A 894 22.08 -19.01 -5.87
CA GLU A 894 23.09 -17.96 -5.72
C GLU A 894 24.37 -18.46 -5.04
N THR A 895 24.23 -19.23 -3.95
CA THR A 895 25.35 -19.59 -3.06
C THR A 895 25.83 -21.02 -3.21
N GLY A 896 25.03 -21.92 -3.74
CA GLY A 896 25.22 -23.34 -3.74
C GLY A 896 24.97 -24.05 -2.39
N ASN A 897 24.49 -23.32 -1.37
CA ASN A 897 24.24 -23.84 -0.03
C ASN A 897 22.77 -24.28 0.11
N GLU A 898 22.59 -25.56 0.50
CA GLU A 898 21.25 -26.09 0.82
C GLU A 898 20.86 -25.68 2.25
N LEU A 899 20.03 -24.66 2.39
CA LEU A 899 19.45 -24.28 3.66
C LEU A 899 18.16 -25.09 3.93
N SER A 900 18.00 -25.57 5.17
CA SER A 900 16.76 -26.22 5.60
C SER A 900 15.71 -25.16 5.99
N PRO A 901 14.39 -25.39 5.75
CA PRO A 901 13.35 -24.55 6.33
C PRO A 901 13.47 -24.42 7.86
N THR A 902 13.91 -25.50 8.53
CA THR A 902 14.16 -25.49 9.97
C THR A 902 15.46 -24.79 10.36
N ALA A 903 16.41 -24.58 9.44
CA ALA A 903 17.65 -23.85 9.72
C ALA A 903 17.48 -22.33 9.71
N SER A 904 16.45 -21.81 9.07
CA SER A 904 16.02 -20.42 9.22
C SER A 904 15.47 -20.15 10.63
N ALA A 905 14.85 -21.14 11.28
CA ALA A 905 14.43 -21.11 12.69
C ALA A 905 15.58 -21.40 13.67
N ALA A 906 16.68 -21.97 13.19
CA ALA A 906 17.88 -22.31 13.99
C ALA A 906 18.97 -21.21 13.89
N SER A 907 18.65 -19.98 13.47
CA SER A 907 19.46 -18.84 13.92
C SER A 907 19.34 -18.84 15.44
N THR A 908 20.31 -19.44 16.09
CA THR A 908 20.51 -19.46 17.55
C THR A 908 20.04 -18.12 18.09
N PRO A 909 19.41 -18.05 19.27
CA PRO A 909 18.94 -16.81 19.83
C PRO A 909 20.10 -15.82 20.02
N VAL A 910 20.55 -15.23 18.92
CA VAL A 910 21.70 -14.31 18.89
C VAL A 910 21.37 -13.11 19.73
N PHE A 911 20.09 -12.66 19.70
CA PHE A 911 19.63 -11.53 20.50
C PHE A 911 19.76 -11.80 22.01
N SER A 912 19.47 -13.01 22.49
CA SER A 912 19.61 -13.37 23.91
C SER A 912 21.05 -13.31 24.45
N THR A 913 22.04 -13.33 23.55
CA THR A 913 23.48 -13.26 23.90
C THR A 913 24.04 -11.85 23.87
N LEU A 914 23.25 -10.86 23.42
CA LEU A 914 23.69 -9.49 23.29
C LEU A 914 23.81 -8.80 24.64
N THR A 915 24.78 -7.91 24.72
CA THR A 915 25.05 -7.07 25.89
C THR A 915 25.04 -5.58 25.50
N PRO A 916 24.84 -4.66 26.43
CA PRO A 916 25.02 -3.22 26.19
C PRO A 916 26.38 -2.85 25.55
N GLN A 917 27.42 -3.62 25.83
CA GLN A 917 28.75 -3.44 25.23
C GLN A 917 28.75 -3.75 23.73
N ASP A 918 28.01 -4.79 23.28
CA ASP A 918 27.89 -5.14 21.87
C ASP A 918 27.23 -4.01 21.08
N ILE A 919 26.19 -3.38 21.65
CA ILE A 919 25.50 -2.23 21.07
C ILE A 919 26.43 -1.02 20.90
N ALA A 920 27.16 -0.68 21.96
CA ALA A 920 28.13 0.43 21.92
C ALA A 920 29.28 0.14 20.92
N ALA A 921 29.72 -1.12 20.82
CA ALA A 921 30.78 -1.53 19.91
C ALA A 921 30.33 -1.43 18.44
N VAL A 922 29.14 -1.91 18.12
CA VAL A 922 28.61 -1.79 16.74
C VAL A 922 28.34 -0.32 16.37
N ALA A 923 27.79 0.49 17.27
CA ALA A 923 27.58 1.91 17.04
C ALA A 923 28.88 2.63 16.66
N LYS A 924 29.98 2.36 17.39
CA LYS A 924 31.32 2.86 17.04
C LYS A 924 31.79 2.33 15.69
N LYS A 925 31.68 1.03 15.47
CA LYS A 925 32.17 0.36 14.25
C LYS A 925 31.55 0.93 12.98
N ILE A 926 30.24 1.24 13.00
CA ILE A 926 29.54 1.73 11.81
C ILE A 926 29.67 3.25 11.63
N THR A 927 29.88 4.04 12.70
CA THR A 927 29.95 5.50 12.62
C THR A 927 31.38 6.04 12.59
N ASP A 928 32.33 5.38 13.27
CA ASP A 928 33.73 5.83 13.30
C ASP A 928 34.39 5.59 11.95
N ASN A 929 34.99 6.63 11.37
CA ASN A 929 35.56 6.66 10.02
C ASN A 929 34.55 6.46 8.87
N ALA A 930 33.24 6.51 9.13
CA ALA A 930 32.22 6.49 8.11
C ALA A 930 32.23 7.77 7.28
N LYS A 931 31.73 7.70 6.05
CA LYS A 931 31.36 8.88 5.28
C LYS A 931 30.11 9.50 5.91
N GLN A 932 30.27 10.64 6.53
CA GLN A 932 29.17 11.35 7.22
C GLN A 932 28.51 12.36 6.32
N ARG A 933 27.18 12.40 6.34
CA ARG A 933 26.35 13.35 5.63
C ARG A 933 25.42 14.03 6.63
N GLU A 934 25.39 15.38 6.61
CA GLU A 934 24.44 16.20 7.34
C GLU A 934 23.82 17.17 6.35
N ILE A 935 22.60 16.89 5.97
CA ILE A 935 21.84 17.67 5.00
C ILE A 935 20.67 18.31 5.72
N VAL A 936 20.57 19.63 5.59
CA VAL A 936 19.47 20.40 6.17
C VAL A 936 18.79 21.17 5.05
N VAL A 937 17.49 21.08 4.95
CA VAL A 937 16.69 21.92 4.06
C VAL A 937 15.84 22.83 4.93
N LYS A 938 16.08 24.14 4.84
CA LYS A 938 15.36 25.16 5.63
C LYS A 938 14.36 25.90 4.75
N PRO A 939 13.12 26.14 5.20
CA PRO A 939 12.19 26.99 4.48
C PRO A 939 12.67 28.46 4.52
N VAL A 940 12.53 29.18 3.40
CA VAL A 940 12.71 30.63 3.37
C VAL A 940 11.47 31.27 3.97
N VAL A 941 11.63 32.01 5.07
CA VAL A 941 10.54 32.79 5.64
C VAL A 941 10.47 34.14 4.94
N HIS A 942 9.44 34.34 4.14
CA HIS A 942 9.14 35.68 3.62
C HIS A 942 8.46 36.52 4.71
N GLU A 943 9.21 37.44 5.34
CA GLU A 943 8.61 38.48 6.18
C GLU A 943 7.69 39.34 5.28
N GLY A 944 6.37 39.16 5.39
CA GLY A 944 5.42 40.12 4.86
C GLY A 944 4.33 39.65 3.90
N LYS A 945 4.15 38.36 3.65
CA LYS A 945 2.96 37.88 2.94
C LYS A 945 2.08 36.97 3.83
N ARG A 946 1.43 37.59 4.81
CA ARG A 946 0.17 37.04 5.32
C ARG A 946 -0.87 37.27 4.22
N THR A 947 -1.04 36.36 3.32
CA THR A 947 -2.22 36.28 2.49
C THR A 947 -3.36 35.78 3.38
N ASN A 948 -4.24 36.69 3.80
CA ASN A 948 -5.54 36.34 4.30
C ASN A 948 -6.26 35.60 3.16
N PHE A 949 -6.48 34.30 3.32
CA PHE A 949 -7.44 33.50 2.57
C PHE A 949 -8.62 33.15 3.47
#